data_5860b1798d1a460d12e79eed9329bda4
#
_entry.id   5860b1798d1a460d12e79eed9329bda4
#
_cell.length_a   1.000
_cell.length_b   1.000
_cell.length_c   1.000
_cell.angle_alpha   90.00
_cell.angle_beta   90.00
_cell.angle_gamma   90.00
#
_symmetry.space_group_name_H-M   'P 1'
#
loop_
_entity.id
_entity.type
_entity.pdbx_description
1 polymer ?
#
loop_
_entity_poly.entity_id
_entity_poly.type
_entity_poly.pdbx_seq_one_letter_code
_entity_poly.pdbx_strand_id
1 'polypeptide(L)'
;MAEDLLTAATTGDYDASSIEVLEGLEPVRKRPGMYIGGTDDRALHHLVAEVLDNSMDEAVAGHANRIEVELHEDYAVTIRDNGRGIPIDPHPKFPEKSALEVILCTLHAGGKFSGKAYQTSGGLHGVGASVVNALSDSMVVQVARDKRLYEQRFSRGLPLGSLQEIGAAPNRRGTTVTFHADEEIFGHHRFKPARLFNSIRSKAYLFSGVEIRWKSAIEDGDTPTEATFHFPGGLSDFLRESLGEASTYAEAPFAGTVDFQERFGQPGKVEWAINWTPSRDGFLQSYCNTVPTPEGGTHVAGFWAAILKGIKAYGELANNRKAAQITRDDLMSGGCALVSCFIREPEFVGQTKDRLATTEAQRLVENAVRDHFDNWLASDTKSAGAILDFLVLRAEERLRRRAEKETQRKSATKKLRLPGKLVDCTASTRDGTELFIVEGDSAGGSAKMARDRKTQALLPLRGKILNVLGAASSKLGSNAEINDLTQALGVGLGTRFNIDDLRYDKVIIMTDADVDGAHIASLLMTFFFTQMRPMIDAGHLYLACPPLYRLTQGAKRVYCLDEAERDSWLNKGLGGKGKIDVSRFKGLGEMDAKDLKETTMDPGTRKLIRVTIDEDEPGETGDLVERLMGKKPELRFQYIQENARFVEELDV
;
A
#
# COMPACT_ATOMS: atom_id res chain seq x y z
N MET A 1 41.03 2.03 20.23
CA MET A 1 40.06 0.89 20.27
C MET A 1 38.92 1.04 19.23
N ALA A 2 39.05 1.97 18.26
CA ALA A 2 38.11 2.06 17.13
C ALA A 2 38.75 1.58 15.81
N GLU A 3 40.06 1.28 15.81
CA GLU A 3 40.76 0.77 14.61
C GLU A 3 40.76 -0.76 14.49
N ASP A 4 40.36 -1.51 15.53
CA ASP A 4 40.37 -2.98 15.49
C ASP A 4 39.06 -3.61 14.97
N LEU A 5 38.00 -2.84 14.76
CA LEU A 5 36.73 -3.34 14.22
C LEU A 5 36.66 -3.27 12.68
N LEU A 6 37.54 -2.50 12.05
CA LEU A 6 37.62 -2.37 10.58
C LEU A 6 38.61 -3.31 9.92
N THR A 7 39.43 -4.04 10.70
CA THR A 7 40.43 -4.98 10.18
C THR A 7 39.97 -6.45 10.19
N ALA A 8 38.72 -6.73 10.59
CA ALA A 8 38.11 -8.04 10.49
C ALA A 8 37.25 -8.25 9.22
N ALA A 9 37.38 -7.36 8.23
CA ALA A 9 36.87 -7.62 6.88
C ALA A 9 37.77 -8.70 6.27
N THR A 10 37.31 -9.90 6.33
CA THR A 10 37.87 -11.13 5.83
C THR A 10 38.31 -10.98 4.38
N THR A 11 39.63 -11.05 4.14
CA THR A 11 40.22 -11.47 2.87
C THR A 11 39.93 -12.97 2.67
N GLY A 12 38.69 -13.36 2.63
CA GLY A 12 38.26 -14.66 2.16
C GLY A 12 37.93 -14.54 0.69
N ASP A 13 38.58 -15.33 -0.15
CA ASP A 13 38.17 -15.48 -1.54
C ASP A 13 36.68 -15.77 -1.61
N TYR A 14 35.94 -14.92 -2.33
CA TYR A 14 34.51 -15.16 -2.59
C TYR A 14 34.42 -16.37 -3.53
N ASP A 15 34.15 -17.54 -2.94
CA ASP A 15 34.01 -18.78 -3.63
C ASP A 15 32.68 -19.49 -3.35
N ALA A 16 32.51 -20.69 -3.84
CA ALA A 16 31.27 -21.46 -3.64
C ALA A 16 30.92 -21.71 -2.16
N SER A 17 31.89 -21.63 -1.23
CA SER A 17 31.65 -21.78 0.20
C SER A 17 31.04 -20.52 0.83
N SER A 18 31.15 -19.39 0.15
CA SER A 18 30.53 -18.10 0.55
C SER A 18 29.04 -18.03 0.16
N ILE A 19 28.54 -19.01 -0.60
CA ILE A 19 27.13 -19.08 -1.02
C ILE A 19 26.36 -19.89 0.01
N GLU A 20 25.56 -19.23 0.81
CA GLU A 20 24.67 -19.87 1.79
C GLU A 20 23.35 -20.28 1.11
N VAL A 21 22.95 -21.53 1.27
CA VAL A 21 21.64 -22.03 0.81
C VAL A 21 20.75 -22.22 2.03
N LEU A 22 19.67 -21.45 2.09
CA LEU A 22 18.67 -21.54 3.16
C LEU A 22 17.63 -22.58 2.78
N GLU A 23 17.31 -23.49 3.69
CA GLU A 23 16.34 -24.56 3.48
C GLU A 23 15.09 -24.38 4.36
N GLY A 24 13.98 -24.98 3.93
CA GLY A 24 12.74 -25.02 4.69
C GLY A 24 12.14 -23.63 4.95
N LEU A 25 11.98 -23.26 6.22
CA LEU A 25 11.43 -21.97 6.66
C LEU A 25 12.49 -20.99 7.16
N GLU A 26 13.75 -21.32 7.09
CA GLU A 26 14.86 -20.44 7.48
C GLU A 26 14.88 -19.11 6.69
N PRO A 27 14.62 -19.11 5.35
CA PRO A 27 14.53 -17.86 4.58
C PRO A 27 13.49 -16.88 5.13
N VAL A 28 12.38 -17.39 5.67
CA VAL A 28 11.31 -16.56 6.27
C VAL A 28 11.83 -15.85 7.53
N ARG A 29 12.57 -16.57 8.39
CA ARG A 29 13.12 -15.99 9.62
C ARG A 29 14.25 -15.01 9.37
N LYS A 30 15.09 -15.28 8.36
CA LYS A 30 16.19 -14.38 7.99
C LYS A 30 15.71 -13.11 7.29
N ARG A 31 14.66 -13.20 6.48
CA ARG A 31 14.14 -12.07 5.70
C ARG A 31 12.61 -11.96 5.79
N PRO A 32 12.06 -11.68 6.99
CA PRO A 32 10.60 -11.60 7.18
C PRO A 32 9.94 -10.55 6.28
N GLY A 33 10.63 -9.45 5.97
CA GLY A 33 10.13 -8.39 5.10
C GLY A 33 9.69 -8.85 3.71
N MET A 34 10.28 -9.94 3.17
CA MET A 34 9.87 -10.50 1.89
C MET A 34 8.48 -11.19 1.94
N TYR A 35 8.03 -11.59 3.13
CA TYR A 35 6.81 -12.39 3.32
C TYR A 35 5.68 -11.60 3.99
N ILE A 36 6.01 -10.69 4.91
CA ILE A 36 5.04 -9.91 5.70
C ILE A 36 5.28 -8.40 5.65
N GLY A 37 6.20 -7.94 4.79
CA GLY A 37 6.45 -6.51 4.54
C GLY A 37 7.38 -5.81 5.54
N GLY A 38 7.83 -6.48 6.61
CA GLY A 38 8.70 -5.89 7.63
C GLY A 38 8.72 -6.68 8.92
N THR A 39 9.10 -6.04 10.02
CA THR A 39 9.09 -6.58 11.41
C THR A 39 8.48 -5.61 12.41
N ASP A 40 7.80 -4.56 11.91
CA ASP A 40 7.11 -3.55 12.69
C ASP A 40 5.72 -3.99 13.18
N ASP A 41 4.99 -3.11 13.82
CA ASP A 41 3.62 -3.36 14.28
C ASP A 41 2.68 -3.81 13.17
N ARG A 42 2.82 -3.27 11.95
CA ARG A 42 2.00 -3.65 10.80
C ARG A 42 2.27 -5.08 10.38
N ALA A 43 3.54 -5.43 10.27
CA ALA A 43 3.98 -6.78 9.93
C ALA A 43 3.56 -7.81 10.99
N LEU A 44 3.63 -7.45 12.29
CA LEU A 44 3.16 -8.29 13.38
C LEU A 44 1.66 -8.61 13.24
N HIS A 45 0.82 -7.60 13.01
CA HIS A 45 -0.63 -7.78 12.84
C HIS A 45 -0.99 -8.57 11.58
N HIS A 46 -0.11 -8.58 10.57
CA HIS A 46 -0.30 -9.38 9.36
C HIS A 46 -0.32 -10.89 9.66
N LEU A 47 0.38 -11.35 10.72
CA LEU A 47 0.32 -12.77 11.15
C LEU A 47 -1.11 -13.19 11.50
N VAL A 48 -1.84 -12.34 12.23
CA VAL A 48 -3.24 -12.60 12.58
C VAL A 48 -4.11 -12.60 11.33
N ALA A 49 -3.87 -11.67 10.40
CA ALA A 49 -4.61 -11.60 9.15
C ALA A 49 -4.46 -12.89 8.32
N GLU A 50 -3.25 -13.46 8.21
CA GLU A 50 -3.02 -14.70 7.46
C GLU A 50 -3.79 -15.91 8.05
N VAL A 51 -3.85 -16.04 9.38
CA VAL A 51 -4.59 -17.13 10.01
C VAL A 51 -6.11 -16.89 9.92
N LEU A 52 -6.55 -15.64 10.13
CA LEU A 52 -7.95 -15.24 10.02
C LEU A 52 -8.47 -15.44 8.58
N ASP A 53 -7.66 -15.10 7.57
CA ASP A 53 -8.02 -15.28 6.17
C ASP A 53 -8.19 -16.77 5.81
N ASN A 54 -7.44 -17.68 6.43
CA ASN A 54 -7.66 -19.11 6.25
C ASN A 54 -9.03 -19.56 6.81
N SER A 55 -9.43 -19.02 7.97
CA SER A 55 -10.76 -19.29 8.55
C SER A 55 -11.88 -18.64 7.73
N MET A 56 -11.66 -17.43 7.18
CA MET A 56 -12.59 -16.78 6.26
C MET A 56 -12.74 -17.54 4.94
N ASP A 57 -11.69 -18.15 4.41
CA ASP A 57 -11.77 -18.99 3.21
C ASP A 57 -12.66 -20.21 3.43
N GLU A 58 -12.66 -20.82 4.63
CA GLU A 58 -13.61 -21.88 5.00
C GLU A 58 -15.06 -21.34 5.05
N ALA A 59 -15.26 -20.10 5.52
CA ALA A 59 -16.56 -19.46 5.55
C ALA A 59 -17.05 -19.14 4.12
N VAL A 60 -16.24 -18.54 3.30
CA VAL A 60 -16.55 -18.23 1.89
C VAL A 60 -16.86 -19.49 1.08
N ALA A 61 -16.15 -20.59 1.37
CA ALA A 61 -16.43 -21.89 0.77
C ALA A 61 -17.70 -22.58 1.33
N GLY A 62 -18.41 -21.96 2.27
CA GLY A 62 -19.65 -22.47 2.85
C GLY A 62 -19.47 -23.57 3.91
N HIS A 63 -18.26 -23.78 4.38
CA HIS A 63 -17.94 -24.85 5.35
C HIS A 63 -17.90 -24.36 6.79
N ALA A 64 -17.64 -23.07 7.02
CA ALA A 64 -17.67 -22.42 8.33
C ALA A 64 -18.74 -21.32 8.36
N ASN A 65 -19.32 -21.07 9.54
CA ASN A 65 -20.21 -19.94 9.79
C ASN A 65 -19.89 -19.24 11.11
N ARG A 66 -18.88 -19.69 11.82
CA ARG A 66 -18.41 -19.07 13.05
C ARG A 66 -16.88 -19.10 13.14
N ILE A 67 -16.32 -17.96 13.51
CA ILE A 67 -14.91 -17.77 13.80
C ILE A 67 -14.80 -17.13 15.19
N GLU A 68 -13.87 -17.59 16.01
CA GLU A 68 -13.58 -17.05 17.33
C GLU A 68 -12.13 -16.56 17.34
N VAL A 69 -11.90 -15.34 17.81
CA VAL A 69 -10.56 -14.75 17.93
C VAL A 69 -10.36 -14.29 19.37
N GLU A 70 -9.31 -14.79 20.01
CA GLU A 70 -8.98 -14.48 21.41
C GLU A 70 -7.55 -13.99 21.51
N LEU A 71 -7.34 -12.82 22.11
CA LEU A 71 -6.05 -12.27 22.49
C LEU A 71 -5.81 -12.54 23.97
N HIS A 72 -4.75 -13.27 24.29
CA HIS A 72 -4.39 -13.70 25.64
C HIS A 72 -3.53 -12.65 26.36
N GLU A 73 -3.38 -12.78 27.69
CA GLU A 73 -2.57 -11.89 28.55
C GLU A 73 -1.09 -11.85 28.14
N ASP A 74 -0.57 -12.97 27.64
CA ASP A 74 0.79 -13.11 27.14
C ASP A 74 0.97 -12.67 25.69
N TYR A 75 -0.02 -12.00 25.10
CA TYR A 75 -0.08 -11.62 23.70
C TYR A 75 -0.10 -12.80 22.70
N ALA A 76 -0.32 -14.03 23.15
CA ALA A 76 -0.68 -15.10 22.22
C ALA A 76 -2.06 -14.83 21.61
N VAL A 77 -2.26 -15.25 20.36
CA VAL A 77 -3.56 -15.14 19.66
C VAL A 77 -4.08 -16.52 19.33
N THR A 78 -5.33 -16.77 19.69
CA THR A 78 -6.07 -17.97 19.28
C THR A 78 -7.11 -17.60 18.23
N ILE A 79 -7.09 -18.29 17.10
CA ILE A 79 -8.13 -18.20 16.07
C ILE A 79 -8.71 -19.58 15.84
N ARG A 80 -10.04 -19.67 15.92
CA ARG A 80 -10.79 -20.92 15.79
C ARG A 80 -11.92 -20.76 14.81
N ASP A 81 -12.04 -21.68 13.85
CA ASP A 81 -13.20 -21.83 12.98
C ASP A 81 -13.98 -23.12 13.27
N ASN A 82 -15.20 -23.20 12.77
CA ASN A 82 -16.01 -24.40 12.76
C ASN A 82 -16.13 -25.04 11.36
N GLY A 83 -15.07 -24.88 10.53
CA GLY A 83 -14.98 -25.42 9.19
C GLY A 83 -14.75 -26.93 9.11
N ARG A 84 -14.16 -27.40 8.02
CA ARG A 84 -13.86 -28.83 7.80
C ARG A 84 -12.71 -29.35 8.65
N GLY A 85 -11.84 -28.46 9.13
CA GLY A 85 -10.55 -28.79 9.72
C GLY A 85 -9.48 -29.12 8.66
N ILE A 86 -8.27 -28.72 8.92
CA ILE A 86 -7.10 -29.05 8.06
C ILE A 86 -6.99 -30.58 7.92
N PRO A 87 -6.68 -31.12 6.71
CA PRO A 87 -6.45 -32.55 6.54
C PRO A 87 -5.32 -33.05 7.45
N ILE A 88 -5.57 -34.22 8.09
CA ILE A 88 -4.63 -34.85 9.04
C ILE A 88 -4.00 -36.10 8.47
N ASP A 89 -4.51 -36.58 7.32
CA ASP A 89 -4.01 -37.77 6.65
C ASP A 89 -2.54 -37.62 6.23
N PRO A 90 -1.79 -38.71 6.08
CA PRO A 90 -0.44 -38.69 5.51
C PRO A 90 -0.43 -38.02 4.13
N HIS A 91 0.52 -37.13 3.91
CA HIS A 91 0.60 -36.41 2.64
C HIS A 91 1.15 -37.32 1.52
N PRO A 92 0.55 -37.39 0.32
CA PRO A 92 0.96 -38.33 -0.73
C PRO A 92 2.44 -38.24 -1.16
N LYS A 93 3.05 -37.04 -1.10
CA LYS A 93 4.47 -36.84 -1.40
C LYS A 93 5.40 -37.02 -0.18
N PHE A 94 4.85 -37.01 1.03
CA PHE A 94 5.58 -37.12 2.29
C PHE A 94 4.79 -38.08 3.23
N PRO A 95 4.82 -39.39 2.96
CA PRO A 95 3.98 -40.35 3.68
C PRO A 95 4.24 -40.42 5.19
N GLU A 96 5.42 -39.97 5.63
CA GLU A 96 5.82 -39.89 7.05
C GLU A 96 5.29 -38.64 7.77
N LYS A 97 4.69 -37.70 7.02
CA LYS A 97 4.18 -36.43 7.54
C LYS A 97 2.71 -36.30 7.29
N SER A 98 1.99 -35.76 8.28
CA SER A 98 0.61 -35.37 8.09
C SER A 98 0.49 -34.20 7.11
N ALA A 99 -0.64 -34.07 6.42
CA ALA A 99 -0.91 -32.90 5.58
C ALA A 99 -0.83 -31.60 6.38
N LEU A 100 -1.26 -31.60 7.67
CA LEU A 100 -1.11 -30.48 8.60
C LEU A 100 0.35 -30.06 8.74
N GLU A 101 1.26 -31.01 9.01
CA GLU A 101 2.69 -30.72 9.16
C GLU A 101 3.28 -30.15 7.87
N VAL A 102 2.93 -30.75 6.73
CA VAL A 102 3.40 -30.26 5.42
C VAL A 102 2.96 -28.81 5.17
N ILE A 103 1.70 -28.48 5.45
CA ILE A 103 1.17 -27.10 5.27
C ILE A 103 1.88 -26.09 6.17
N LEU A 104 2.24 -26.48 7.39
CA LEU A 104 2.83 -25.57 8.38
C LEU A 104 4.37 -25.49 8.28
N CYS A 105 5.03 -26.50 7.73
CA CYS A 105 6.49 -26.57 7.69
C CYS A 105 7.08 -26.47 6.29
N THR A 106 6.26 -26.28 5.25
CA THR A 106 6.74 -26.21 3.86
C THR A 106 6.11 -25.00 3.16
N LEU A 107 6.96 -24.19 2.54
CA LEU A 107 6.50 -23.10 1.67
C LEU A 107 5.80 -23.66 0.43
N HIS A 108 4.81 -22.92 -0.07
CA HIS A 108 4.05 -23.30 -1.26
C HIS A 108 3.34 -24.65 -1.13
N ALA A 109 2.91 -24.99 0.09
CA ALA A 109 2.07 -26.13 0.38
C ALA A 109 0.66 -25.68 0.75
N GLY A 110 -0.36 -26.23 0.10
CA GLY A 110 -1.75 -25.89 0.41
C GLY A 110 -2.77 -26.44 -0.57
N GLY A 111 -4.03 -26.53 -0.14
CA GLY A 111 -5.16 -27.05 -0.93
C GLY A 111 -5.78 -26.05 -1.91
N LYS A 112 -5.23 -24.82 -2.01
CA LYS A 112 -5.83 -23.70 -2.78
C LYS A 112 -5.29 -23.59 -4.21
N PHE A 113 -4.20 -24.29 -4.55
CA PHE A 113 -3.57 -24.23 -5.88
C PHE A 113 -4.37 -24.87 -7.02
N SER A 114 -5.17 -25.88 -6.73
CA SER A 114 -5.87 -26.66 -7.77
C SER A 114 -7.29 -26.18 -8.09
N GLY A 115 -7.80 -25.20 -7.35
CA GLY A 115 -9.19 -24.73 -7.49
C GLY A 115 -10.28 -25.79 -7.16
N LYS A 116 -9.87 -26.99 -6.74
CA LYS A 116 -10.81 -28.10 -6.43
C LYS A 116 -11.50 -27.95 -5.08
N ALA A 117 -10.78 -27.41 -4.09
CA ALA A 117 -11.29 -27.28 -2.72
C ALA A 117 -11.86 -25.87 -2.42
N TYR A 118 -11.39 -24.85 -3.16
CA TYR A 118 -11.82 -23.47 -3.02
C TYR A 118 -11.93 -22.84 -4.40
N GLN A 119 -13.08 -22.23 -4.71
CA GLN A 119 -13.29 -21.53 -5.98
C GLN A 119 -12.77 -20.11 -5.94
N THR A 120 -12.90 -19.46 -4.78
CA THR A 120 -12.37 -18.12 -4.50
C THR A 120 -11.72 -18.16 -3.12
N SER A 121 -10.50 -17.66 -2.98
CA SER A 121 -9.78 -17.61 -1.70
C SER A 121 -8.89 -16.37 -1.62
N GLY A 122 -8.67 -15.87 -0.39
CA GLY A 122 -7.73 -14.78 -0.11
C GLY A 122 -6.27 -15.26 -0.08
N GLY A 123 -6.04 -16.50 0.36
CA GLY A 123 -4.73 -17.10 0.47
C GLY A 123 -4.32 -17.85 -0.80
N LEU A 124 -3.53 -17.21 -1.69
CA LEU A 124 -3.17 -17.74 -3.01
C LEU A 124 -1.80 -18.41 -3.06
N HIS A 125 -0.88 -17.99 -2.21
CA HIS A 125 0.54 -18.37 -2.34
C HIS A 125 0.92 -19.64 -1.57
N GLY A 126 0.02 -20.16 -0.70
CA GLY A 126 0.28 -21.35 0.12
C GLY A 126 1.44 -21.17 1.09
N VAL A 127 1.67 -19.92 1.54
CA VAL A 127 2.77 -19.60 2.46
C VAL A 127 2.30 -19.02 3.79
N GLY A 128 1.10 -18.44 3.90
CA GLY A 128 0.66 -17.70 5.08
C GLY A 128 0.78 -18.49 6.37
N ALA A 129 0.22 -19.71 6.45
CA ALA A 129 0.29 -20.52 7.66
C ALA A 129 1.72 -20.94 8.03
N SER A 130 2.57 -21.26 7.05
CA SER A 130 3.97 -21.61 7.29
C SER A 130 4.81 -20.39 7.68
N VAL A 131 4.49 -19.21 7.17
CA VAL A 131 5.14 -17.95 7.56
C VAL A 131 4.79 -17.62 9.02
N VAL A 132 3.52 -17.73 9.43
CA VAL A 132 3.13 -17.51 10.84
C VAL A 132 3.87 -18.50 11.75
N ASN A 133 3.96 -19.78 11.38
CA ASN A 133 4.71 -20.78 12.11
C ASN A 133 6.20 -20.41 12.24
N ALA A 134 6.84 -20.00 11.13
CA ALA A 134 8.24 -19.63 11.12
C ALA A 134 8.56 -18.42 12.02
N LEU A 135 7.61 -17.48 12.13
CA LEU A 135 7.76 -16.22 12.88
C LEU A 135 7.13 -16.27 14.28
N SER A 136 6.78 -17.47 14.76
CA SER A 136 6.26 -17.72 16.10
C SER A 136 7.23 -18.56 16.90
N ASP A 137 7.50 -18.17 18.15
CA ASP A 137 8.27 -18.99 19.09
C ASP A 137 7.47 -20.16 19.63
N SER A 138 6.13 -20.02 19.64
CA SER A 138 5.19 -21.08 20.02
C SER A 138 3.98 -21.07 19.11
N MET A 139 3.63 -22.25 18.57
CA MET A 139 2.38 -22.45 17.85
C MET A 139 1.77 -23.80 18.21
N VAL A 140 0.49 -23.79 18.52
CA VAL A 140 -0.32 -25.01 18.77
C VAL A 140 -1.47 -25.04 17.77
N VAL A 141 -1.56 -26.12 17.03
CA VAL A 141 -2.67 -26.33 16.09
C VAL A 141 -3.48 -27.52 16.51
N GLN A 142 -4.78 -27.29 16.73
CA GLN A 142 -5.75 -28.33 17.00
C GLN A 142 -6.72 -28.47 15.83
N VAL A 143 -6.98 -29.71 15.44
CA VAL A 143 -7.92 -30.04 14.37
C VAL A 143 -8.99 -30.98 14.93
N ALA A 144 -10.24 -30.52 14.90
CA ALA A 144 -11.39 -31.36 15.22
C ALA A 144 -12.02 -31.90 13.92
N ARG A 145 -11.80 -33.20 13.65
CA ARG A 145 -12.24 -33.88 12.44
C ARG A 145 -12.67 -35.31 12.77
N ASP A 146 -13.68 -35.81 12.08
CA ASP A 146 -14.21 -37.16 12.25
C ASP A 146 -14.55 -37.50 13.71
N LYS A 147 -15.08 -36.51 14.46
CA LYS A 147 -15.46 -36.61 15.89
C LYS A 147 -14.26 -36.83 16.82
N ARG A 148 -13.04 -36.58 16.38
CA ARG A 148 -11.81 -36.69 17.15
C ARG A 148 -11.07 -35.35 17.15
N LEU A 149 -10.27 -35.10 18.16
CA LEU A 149 -9.44 -33.92 18.32
C LEU A 149 -7.99 -34.33 18.22
N TYR A 150 -7.27 -33.66 17.32
CA TYR A 150 -5.84 -33.83 17.09
C TYR A 150 -5.11 -32.57 17.46
N GLU A 151 -3.87 -32.68 17.91
CA GLU A 151 -3.01 -31.55 18.26
C GLU A 151 -1.58 -31.81 17.76
N GLN A 152 -0.96 -30.75 17.22
CA GLN A 152 0.47 -30.71 16.93
C GLN A 152 1.03 -29.34 17.36
N ARG A 153 2.24 -29.38 17.90
CA ARG A 153 2.95 -28.19 18.41
C ARG A 153 4.15 -27.90 17.57
N PHE A 154 4.43 -26.61 17.42
CA PHE A 154 5.53 -26.09 16.61
C PHE A 154 6.23 -24.96 17.35
N SER A 155 7.49 -24.72 16.98
CA SER A 155 8.27 -23.58 17.40
C SER A 155 9.20 -23.17 16.26
N ARG A 156 9.16 -21.89 15.90
CA ARG A 156 10.06 -21.30 14.92
C ARG A 156 10.10 -22.07 13.58
N GLY A 157 8.95 -22.55 13.14
CA GLY A 157 8.78 -23.29 11.89
C GLY A 157 9.05 -24.80 12.00
N LEU A 158 9.47 -25.31 13.15
CA LEU A 158 9.79 -26.71 13.36
C LEU A 158 8.73 -27.43 14.19
N PRO A 159 8.36 -28.69 13.86
CA PRO A 159 7.46 -29.48 14.68
C PRO A 159 8.18 -29.92 15.96
N LEU A 160 7.50 -29.78 17.11
CA LEU A 160 7.98 -30.26 18.42
C LEU A 160 7.61 -31.74 18.71
N GLY A 161 6.93 -32.35 17.76
CA GLY A 161 6.50 -33.76 17.82
C GLY A 161 5.54 -34.08 16.70
N SER A 162 5.17 -35.34 16.57
CA SER A 162 4.18 -35.79 15.60
C SER A 162 2.76 -35.35 15.99
N LEU A 163 1.85 -35.34 15.02
CA LEU A 163 0.43 -35.13 15.24
C LEU A 163 -0.11 -36.19 16.22
N GLN A 164 -0.77 -35.75 17.28
CA GLN A 164 -1.30 -36.62 18.32
C GLN A 164 -2.83 -36.50 18.38
N GLU A 165 -3.51 -37.64 18.54
CA GLU A 165 -4.92 -37.67 18.91
C GLU A 165 -5.04 -37.42 20.41
N ILE A 166 -5.73 -36.34 20.81
CA ILE A 166 -5.86 -35.95 22.22
C ILE A 166 -7.22 -36.30 22.82
N GLY A 167 -8.21 -36.72 22.01
CA GLY A 167 -9.46 -37.19 22.52
C GLY A 167 -10.62 -37.16 21.55
N ALA A 168 -11.82 -37.56 22.08
CA ALA A 168 -13.05 -37.49 21.33
C ALA A 168 -13.62 -36.06 21.29
N ALA A 169 -14.12 -35.63 20.13
CA ALA A 169 -14.71 -34.31 19.93
C ALA A 169 -16.04 -34.43 19.12
N PRO A 170 -17.08 -35.10 19.65
CA PRO A 170 -18.26 -35.42 18.87
C PRO A 170 -19.07 -34.22 18.38
N ASN A 171 -18.99 -33.09 19.10
CA ASN A 171 -19.71 -31.85 18.81
C ASN A 171 -18.79 -30.71 18.33
N ARG A 172 -17.56 -31.02 17.99
CA ARG A 172 -16.57 -30.04 17.54
C ARG A 172 -16.07 -30.40 16.14
N ARG A 173 -15.91 -29.39 15.29
CA ARG A 173 -15.24 -29.49 14.00
C ARG A 173 -14.47 -28.20 13.74
N GLY A 174 -13.51 -28.22 12.81
CA GLY A 174 -12.75 -27.06 12.37
C GLY A 174 -11.34 -27.06 12.90
N THR A 175 -10.65 -25.95 12.70
CA THR A 175 -9.25 -25.73 13.09
C THR A 175 -9.18 -24.69 14.20
N THR A 176 -8.25 -24.89 15.12
CA THR A 176 -7.85 -23.87 16.12
C THR A 176 -6.35 -23.68 16.00
N VAL A 177 -5.92 -22.45 15.79
CA VAL A 177 -4.51 -22.07 15.77
C VAL A 177 -4.27 -21.10 16.91
N THR A 178 -3.38 -21.45 17.81
CA THR A 178 -2.88 -20.56 18.86
C THR A 178 -1.40 -20.32 18.60
N PHE A 179 -0.99 -19.07 18.52
CA PHE A 179 0.41 -18.74 18.28
C PHE A 179 0.85 -17.53 19.09
N HIS A 180 2.12 -17.50 19.46
CA HIS A 180 2.80 -16.37 20.05
C HIS A 180 3.93 -15.92 19.11
N ALA A 181 3.96 -14.63 18.78
CA ALA A 181 4.94 -14.07 17.85
C ALA A 181 6.34 -14.06 18.48
N ASP A 182 7.37 -14.44 17.70
CA ASP A 182 8.74 -14.56 18.20
C ASP A 182 9.35 -13.19 18.48
N GLU A 183 9.67 -12.92 19.76
CA GLU A 183 10.31 -11.67 20.20
C GLU A 183 11.69 -11.44 19.59
N GLU A 184 12.39 -12.49 19.12
CA GLU A 184 13.65 -12.33 18.38
C GLU A 184 13.46 -11.64 17.03
N ILE A 185 12.25 -11.73 16.46
CA ILE A 185 11.91 -11.13 15.16
C ILE A 185 11.24 -9.77 15.35
N PHE A 186 10.25 -9.69 16.25
CA PHE A 186 9.41 -8.50 16.41
C PHE A 186 9.83 -7.58 17.57
N GLY A 187 10.83 -7.98 18.36
CA GLY A 187 11.33 -7.16 19.47
C GLY A 187 10.25 -6.80 20.49
N HIS A 188 10.02 -5.50 20.69
CA HIS A 188 9.05 -5.00 21.66
C HIS A 188 7.65 -4.79 21.12
N HIS A 189 7.44 -5.06 19.83
CA HIS A 189 6.11 -4.93 19.22
C HIS A 189 5.13 -5.92 19.82
N ARG A 190 3.90 -5.47 20.05
CA ARG A 190 2.81 -6.28 20.64
C ARG A 190 1.54 -6.08 19.82
N PHE A 191 0.66 -7.07 19.85
CA PHE A 191 -0.66 -6.93 19.27
C PHE A 191 -1.45 -5.83 19.97
N LYS A 192 -2.02 -4.92 19.18
CA LYS A 192 -2.89 -3.84 19.68
C LYS A 192 -4.35 -4.31 19.60
N PRO A 193 -5.07 -4.40 20.74
CA PRO A 193 -6.46 -4.86 20.76
C PRO A 193 -7.36 -4.08 19.81
N ALA A 194 -7.27 -2.74 19.78
CA ALA A 194 -8.06 -1.89 18.91
C ALA A 194 -7.87 -2.22 17.42
N ARG A 195 -6.63 -2.49 17.00
CA ARG A 195 -6.32 -2.82 15.61
C ARG A 195 -6.86 -4.19 15.21
N LEU A 196 -6.70 -5.19 16.07
CA LEU A 196 -7.27 -6.52 15.87
C LEU A 196 -8.80 -6.45 15.82
N PHE A 197 -9.42 -5.76 16.78
CA PHE A 197 -10.86 -5.55 16.85
C PHE A 197 -11.43 -4.98 15.55
N ASN A 198 -10.85 -3.90 15.04
CA ASN A 198 -11.27 -3.26 13.80
C ASN A 198 -11.08 -4.17 12.58
N SER A 199 -9.96 -4.89 12.50
CA SER A 199 -9.67 -5.82 11.42
C SER A 199 -10.69 -6.98 11.39
N ILE A 200 -10.97 -7.58 12.54
CA ILE A 200 -11.93 -8.69 12.72
C ILE A 200 -13.33 -8.24 12.37
N ARG A 201 -13.76 -7.07 12.85
CA ARG A 201 -15.06 -6.49 12.57
C ARG A 201 -15.25 -6.25 11.07
N SER A 202 -14.22 -5.73 10.39
CA SER A 202 -14.24 -5.53 8.93
C SER A 202 -14.47 -6.84 8.17
N LYS A 203 -13.86 -7.96 8.61
CA LYS A 203 -14.06 -9.28 7.98
C LYS A 203 -15.50 -9.78 8.09
N ALA A 204 -16.18 -9.53 9.20
CA ALA A 204 -17.57 -9.92 9.40
C ALA A 204 -18.53 -9.19 8.44
N TYR A 205 -18.25 -7.93 8.08
CA TYR A 205 -19.03 -7.21 7.07
C TYR A 205 -18.82 -7.73 5.65
N LEU A 206 -17.59 -8.22 5.35
CA LEU A 206 -17.22 -8.67 4.01
C LEU A 206 -17.87 -10.00 3.62
N PHE A 207 -18.37 -10.76 4.60
CA PHE A 207 -19.07 -12.01 4.37
C PHE A 207 -20.21 -12.18 5.36
N SER A 208 -21.42 -11.80 4.94
CA SER A 208 -22.64 -11.77 5.77
C SER A 208 -23.05 -13.12 6.37
N GLY A 209 -22.52 -14.23 5.86
CA GLY A 209 -22.79 -15.59 6.34
C GLY A 209 -21.96 -16.04 7.54
N VAL A 210 -21.06 -15.19 8.07
CA VAL A 210 -20.16 -15.55 9.18
C VAL A 210 -20.47 -14.74 10.44
N GLU A 211 -20.44 -15.41 11.59
CA GLU A 211 -20.39 -14.80 12.91
C GLU A 211 -18.95 -14.82 13.41
N ILE A 212 -18.38 -13.66 13.75
CA ILE A 212 -17.04 -13.58 14.34
C ILE A 212 -17.15 -13.10 15.77
N ARG A 213 -16.57 -13.85 16.71
CA ARG A 213 -16.50 -13.54 18.13
C ARG A 213 -15.11 -13.06 18.49
N TRP A 214 -15.06 -11.92 19.12
CA TRP A 214 -13.85 -11.31 19.66
C TRP A 214 -13.80 -11.46 21.16
N LYS A 215 -12.61 -11.80 21.68
CA LYS A 215 -12.30 -11.74 23.10
C LYS A 215 -10.86 -11.28 23.30
N SER A 216 -10.64 -10.40 24.27
CA SER A 216 -9.31 -9.92 24.68
C SER A 216 -9.16 -9.98 26.19
N ALA A 217 -8.07 -10.57 26.63
CA ALA A 217 -7.64 -10.49 28.03
C ALA A 217 -6.91 -9.18 28.35
N ILE A 218 -6.57 -8.38 27.30
CA ILE A 218 -5.87 -7.10 27.39
C ILE A 218 -6.89 -5.99 27.20
N GLU A 219 -6.95 -5.07 28.14
CA GLU A 219 -7.73 -3.84 28.06
C GLU A 219 -6.96 -2.78 27.27
N ASP A 220 -7.64 -2.08 26.35
CA ASP A 220 -7.05 -1.03 25.51
C ASP A 220 -8.09 0.08 25.27
N GLY A 221 -8.06 1.06 26.17
CA GLY A 221 -8.94 2.23 26.11
C GLY A 221 -10.42 1.87 25.99
N ASP A 222 -11.07 2.39 24.95
CA ASP A 222 -12.50 2.16 24.69
C ASP A 222 -12.78 0.87 23.90
N THR A 223 -11.76 0.06 23.59
CA THR A 223 -11.93 -1.18 22.82
C THR A 223 -12.65 -2.23 23.67
N PRO A 224 -13.81 -2.77 23.24
CA PRO A 224 -14.48 -3.81 23.96
C PRO A 224 -13.62 -5.07 24.12
N THR A 225 -13.57 -5.63 25.33
CA THR A 225 -12.88 -6.90 25.60
C THR A 225 -13.61 -8.12 25.08
N GLU A 226 -14.93 -8.01 24.84
CA GLU A 226 -15.75 -9.04 24.20
C GLU A 226 -16.74 -8.40 23.21
N ALA A 227 -16.86 -8.99 22.03
CA ALA A 227 -17.86 -8.60 21.03
C ALA A 227 -18.23 -9.75 20.11
N THR A 228 -19.45 -9.68 19.57
CA THR A 228 -19.92 -10.60 18.52
C THR A 228 -20.31 -9.79 17.31
N PHE A 229 -19.69 -10.11 16.17
CA PHE A 229 -19.93 -9.47 14.88
C PHE A 229 -20.72 -10.42 13.98
N HIS A 230 -21.90 -10.00 13.61
CA HIS A 230 -22.74 -10.69 12.63
C HIS A 230 -23.58 -9.64 11.89
N PHE A 231 -23.31 -9.47 10.61
CA PHE A 231 -23.90 -8.41 9.79
C PHE A 231 -24.61 -9.01 8.57
N PRO A 232 -25.87 -9.41 8.71
CA PRO A 232 -26.65 -10.01 7.61
C PRO A 232 -26.81 -9.09 6.38
N GLY A 233 -26.82 -7.78 6.61
CA GLY A 233 -26.86 -6.76 5.54
C GLY A 233 -25.50 -6.49 4.87
N GLY A 234 -24.41 -7.14 5.34
CA GLY A 234 -23.10 -7.10 4.71
C GLY A 234 -22.55 -5.68 4.52
N LEU A 235 -22.13 -5.34 3.30
CA LEU A 235 -21.56 -4.03 2.98
C LEU A 235 -22.55 -2.88 3.19
N SER A 236 -23.86 -3.12 3.11
CA SER A 236 -24.87 -2.10 3.39
C SER A 236 -24.88 -1.68 4.86
N ASP A 237 -24.75 -2.66 5.77
CA ASP A 237 -24.64 -2.41 7.21
C ASP A 237 -23.31 -1.70 7.53
N PHE A 238 -22.23 -2.15 6.90
CA PHE A 238 -20.92 -1.52 7.05
C PHE A 238 -20.93 -0.06 6.60
N LEU A 239 -21.52 0.23 5.45
CA LEU A 239 -21.63 1.59 4.95
C LEU A 239 -22.46 2.47 5.90
N ARG A 240 -23.62 1.96 6.38
CA ARG A 240 -24.49 2.68 7.30
C ARG A 240 -23.76 3.03 8.60
N GLU A 241 -23.05 2.07 9.17
CA GLU A 241 -22.27 2.31 10.39
C GLU A 241 -21.12 3.29 10.13
N SER A 242 -20.40 3.15 9.01
CA SER A 242 -19.32 4.07 8.63
C SER A 242 -19.82 5.49 8.38
N LEU A 243 -21.07 5.67 7.93
CA LEU A 243 -21.69 6.96 7.75
C LEU A 243 -22.19 7.57 9.09
N GLY A 244 -22.56 6.72 10.04
CA GLY A 244 -23.12 7.14 11.32
C GLY A 244 -24.35 8.03 11.12
N GLU A 245 -24.37 9.21 11.76
CA GLU A 245 -25.46 10.20 11.67
C GLU A 245 -25.33 11.17 10.48
N ALA A 246 -24.38 10.96 9.57
CA ALA A 246 -24.19 11.83 8.42
C ALA A 246 -25.44 11.82 7.51
N SER A 247 -25.91 13.01 7.13
CA SER A 247 -27.00 13.14 6.15
C SER A 247 -26.55 12.61 4.79
N THR A 248 -27.43 11.89 4.11
CA THR A 248 -27.18 11.30 2.79
C THR A 248 -28.21 11.73 1.77
N TYR A 249 -27.83 11.70 0.49
CA TYR A 249 -28.75 12.05 -0.61
C TYR A 249 -29.78 10.96 -0.90
N ALA A 250 -29.47 9.70 -0.62
CA ALA A 250 -30.44 8.61 -0.67
C ALA A 250 -30.69 8.07 0.74
N GLU A 251 -31.94 7.73 1.05
CA GLU A 251 -32.33 7.13 2.32
C GLU A 251 -31.70 5.73 2.48
N ALA A 252 -31.75 4.92 1.43
CA ALA A 252 -31.06 3.66 1.34
C ALA A 252 -29.87 3.75 0.38
N PRO A 253 -28.70 3.17 0.72
CA PRO A 253 -27.56 3.16 -0.19
C PRO A 253 -27.89 2.37 -1.46
N PHE A 254 -27.27 2.73 -2.57
CA PHE A 254 -27.21 1.85 -3.73
C PHE A 254 -26.30 0.67 -3.37
N ALA A 255 -26.90 -0.47 -3.07
CA ALA A 255 -26.21 -1.68 -2.66
C ALA A 255 -26.74 -2.88 -3.45
N GLY A 256 -25.88 -3.87 -3.63
CA GLY A 256 -26.25 -5.08 -4.32
C GLY A 256 -25.15 -6.12 -4.35
N THR A 257 -25.53 -7.30 -4.83
CA THR A 257 -24.62 -8.42 -5.10
C THR A 257 -24.95 -9.03 -6.46
N VAL A 258 -23.94 -9.43 -7.20
CA VAL A 258 -24.11 -10.16 -8.48
C VAL A 258 -23.18 -11.35 -8.49
N ASP A 259 -23.74 -12.54 -8.69
CA ASP A 259 -22.99 -13.76 -8.95
C ASP A 259 -22.53 -13.78 -10.41
N PHE A 260 -21.23 -13.93 -10.63
CA PHE A 260 -20.66 -13.95 -11.98
C PHE A 260 -20.93 -15.27 -12.69
N GLN A 261 -21.09 -16.39 -11.95
CA GLN A 261 -21.43 -17.70 -12.54
C GLN A 261 -22.81 -17.67 -13.18
N GLU A 262 -23.79 -17.12 -12.50
CA GLU A 262 -25.17 -17.00 -13.02
C GLU A 262 -25.25 -16.05 -14.20
N ARG A 263 -24.51 -14.95 -14.17
CA ARG A 263 -24.61 -13.87 -15.15
C ARG A 263 -23.65 -14.02 -16.33
N PHE A 264 -22.42 -14.46 -16.08
CA PHE A 264 -21.33 -14.46 -17.09
C PHE A 264 -20.72 -15.84 -17.30
N GLY A 265 -21.19 -16.89 -16.59
CA GLY A 265 -20.65 -18.23 -16.66
C GLY A 265 -19.25 -18.40 -16.05
N GLN A 266 -18.84 -17.44 -15.21
CA GLN A 266 -17.52 -17.45 -14.54
C GLN A 266 -17.69 -17.48 -13.03
N PRO A 267 -16.85 -18.23 -12.29
CA PRO A 267 -16.94 -18.28 -10.85
C PRO A 267 -16.54 -16.94 -10.21
N GLY A 268 -17.34 -16.53 -9.21
CA GLY A 268 -17.10 -15.32 -8.46
C GLY A 268 -18.32 -14.44 -8.29
N LYS A 269 -18.19 -13.37 -7.55
CA LYS A 269 -19.25 -12.39 -7.30
C LYS A 269 -18.67 -11.00 -7.03
N VAL A 270 -19.50 -9.99 -7.13
CA VAL A 270 -19.22 -8.64 -6.65
C VAL A 270 -20.33 -8.19 -5.72
N GLU A 271 -19.95 -7.54 -4.63
CA GLU A 271 -20.84 -6.86 -3.69
C GLU A 271 -20.43 -5.41 -3.60
N TRP A 272 -21.38 -4.51 -3.45
CA TRP A 272 -21.12 -3.09 -3.31
C TRP A 272 -22.16 -2.41 -2.44
N ALA A 273 -21.76 -1.29 -1.85
CA ALA A 273 -22.67 -0.31 -1.24
C ALA A 273 -22.08 1.07 -1.44
N ILE A 274 -22.88 2.03 -1.88
CA ILE A 274 -22.49 3.44 -2.02
C ILE A 274 -23.64 4.35 -1.67
N ASN A 275 -23.29 5.47 -1.04
CA ASN A 275 -24.16 6.62 -0.88
C ASN A 275 -23.35 7.91 -0.97
N TRP A 276 -23.98 9.03 -1.18
CA TRP A 276 -23.34 10.33 -1.21
C TRP A 276 -23.77 11.18 -0.03
N THR A 277 -22.85 11.96 0.51
CA THR A 277 -23.10 12.86 1.63
C THR A 277 -22.52 14.27 1.36
N PRO A 278 -23.24 15.33 1.74
CA PRO A 278 -22.72 16.70 1.68
C PRO A 278 -21.80 17.05 2.84
N SER A 279 -21.84 16.27 3.94
CA SER A 279 -21.29 16.67 5.24
C SER A 279 -19.81 16.34 5.41
N ARG A 280 -19.23 15.51 4.55
CA ARG A 280 -17.81 15.12 4.61
C ARG A 280 -17.29 14.71 3.25
N ASP A 281 -15.97 14.58 3.13
CA ASP A 281 -15.35 14.00 1.96
C ASP A 281 -15.75 12.53 1.81
N GLY A 282 -15.77 12.07 0.57
CA GLY A 282 -16.04 10.67 0.24
C GLY A 282 -14.88 9.76 0.64
N PHE A 283 -15.19 8.49 0.79
CA PHE A 283 -14.20 7.45 0.99
C PHE A 283 -14.49 6.23 0.12
N LEU A 284 -13.46 5.46 -0.15
CA LEU A 284 -13.58 4.16 -0.78
C LEU A 284 -12.78 3.14 0.01
N GLN A 285 -13.44 2.06 0.41
CA GLN A 285 -12.76 0.86 0.87
C GLN A 285 -13.06 -0.28 -0.11
N SER A 286 -12.03 -0.98 -0.53
CA SER A 286 -12.18 -2.04 -1.50
C SER A 286 -11.46 -3.31 -1.08
N TYR A 287 -12.01 -4.44 -1.52
CA TYR A 287 -11.58 -5.77 -1.11
C TYR A 287 -11.62 -6.73 -2.29
N CYS A 288 -10.71 -7.69 -2.29
CA CYS A 288 -10.75 -8.83 -3.19
C CYS A 288 -10.53 -10.12 -2.41
N ASN A 289 -11.47 -11.07 -2.50
CA ASN A 289 -11.48 -12.33 -1.73
C ASN A 289 -11.25 -12.08 -0.23
N THR A 290 -11.96 -11.12 0.34
CA THR A 290 -11.84 -10.62 1.72
C THR A 290 -10.54 -9.91 2.10
N VAL A 291 -9.56 -9.83 1.20
CA VAL A 291 -8.31 -9.11 1.42
C VAL A 291 -8.50 -7.62 1.11
N PRO A 292 -8.11 -6.70 2.01
CA PRO A 292 -8.17 -5.27 1.73
C PRO A 292 -7.26 -4.89 0.55
N THR A 293 -7.76 -4.00 -0.30
CA THR A 293 -7.00 -3.42 -1.41
C THR A 293 -6.97 -1.90 -1.29
N PRO A 294 -6.16 -1.34 -0.37
CA PRO A 294 -6.17 0.10 -0.07
C PRO A 294 -5.81 0.97 -1.29
N GLU A 295 -5.01 0.48 -2.21
CA GLU A 295 -4.72 1.14 -3.48
C GLU A 295 -5.75 0.84 -4.59
N GLY A 296 -6.84 0.14 -4.25
CA GLY A 296 -7.91 -0.22 -5.18
C GLY A 296 -7.49 -1.27 -6.20
N GLY A 297 -7.65 -0.95 -7.48
CA GLY A 297 -7.31 -1.84 -8.58
C GLY A 297 -8.39 -1.88 -9.66
N THR A 298 -8.34 -2.93 -10.47
CA THR A 298 -9.20 -3.10 -11.65
C THR A 298 -10.69 -3.20 -11.30
N HIS A 299 -11.06 -3.87 -10.20
CA HIS A 299 -12.44 -3.94 -9.71
C HIS A 299 -13.00 -2.57 -9.32
N VAL A 300 -12.18 -1.73 -8.68
CA VAL A 300 -12.55 -0.34 -8.34
C VAL A 300 -12.70 0.51 -9.60
N ALA A 301 -11.81 0.31 -10.58
CA ALA A 301 -11.92 1.00 -11.86
C ALA A 301 -13.23 0.65 -12.57
N GLY A 302 -13.61 -0.63 -12.58
CA GLY A 302 -14.87 -1.11 -13.13
C GLY A 302 -16.09 -0.52 -12.42
N PHE A 303 -16.06 -0.51 -11.07
CA PHE A 303 -17.13 0.06 -10.26
C PHE A 303 -17.38 1.53 -10.60
N TRP A 304 -16.35 2.38 -10.53
CA TRP A 304 -16.49 3.80 -10.86
C TRP A 304 -16.85 4.06 -12.32
N ALA A 305 -16.40 3.21 -13.24
CA ALA A 305 -16.79 3.30 -14.65
C ALA A 305 -18.30 3.05 -14.83
N ALA A 306 -18.85 2.05 -14.13
CA ALA A 306 -20.28 1.76 -14.15
C ALA A 306 -21.10 2.93 -13.60
N ILE A 307 -20.73 3.45 -12.42
CA ILE A 307 -21.42 4.58 -11.78
C ILE A 307 -21.35 5.83 -12.68
N LEU A 308 -20.17 6.15 -13.24
CA LEU A 308 -19.98 7.32 -14.09
C LEU A 308 -20.84 7.24 -15.38
N LYS A 309 -20.86 6.08 -16.01
CA LYS A 309 -21.67 5.88 -17.22
C LYS A 309 -23.17 5.94 -16.90
N GLY A 310 -23.61 5.36 -15.76
CA GLY A 310 -25.00 5.39 -15.33
C GLY A 310 -25.49 6.80 -15.04
N ILE A 311 -24.72 7.58 -14.25
CA ILE A 311 -25.12 8.95 -13.88
C ILE A 311 -25.16 9.88 -15.12
N LYS A 312 -24.22 9.68 -16.09
CA LYS A 312 -24.25 10.45 -17.34
C LYS A 312 -25.47 10.11 -18.19
N ALA A 313 -25.78 8.82 -18.35
CA ALA A 313 -26.95 8.37 -19.07
C ALA A 313 -28.25 8.89 -18.44
N TYR A 314 -28.33 8.82 -17.11
CA TYR A 314 -29.46 9.40 -16.36
C TYR A 314 -29.57 10.92 -16.56
N GLY A 315 -28.45 11.64 -16.56
CA GLY A 315 -28.40 13.07 -16.84
C GLY A 315 -28.91 13.43 -18.26
N GLU A 316 -28.59 12.60 -19.26
CA GLU A 316 -29.14 12.76 -20.62
C GLU A 316 -30.66 12.57 -20.63
N LEU A 317 -31.18 11.53 -19.94
CA LEU A 317 -32.61 11.28 -19.82
C LEU A 317 -33.33 12.42 -19.07
N ALA A 318 -32.68 13.01 -18.07
CA ALA A 318 -33.17 14.15 -17.32
C ALA A 318 -32.98 15.50 -18.04
N ASN A 319 -32.52 15.51 -19.31
CA ASN A 319 -32.17 16.70 -20.07
C ASN A 319 -31.14 17.64 -19.40
N ASN A 320 -30.29 17.12 -18.52
CA ASN A 320 -29.23 17.85 -17.85
C ASN A 320 -27.91 17.75 -18.62
N ARG A 321 -27.67 18.68 -19.55
CA ARG A 321 -26.44 18.69 -20.39
C ARG A 321 -25.14 18.82 -19.59
N LYS A 322 -25.20 19.35 -18.35
CA LYS A 322 -24.02 19.51 -17.48
C LYS A 322 -23.52 18.17 -16.94
N ALA A 323 -24.35 17.13 -16.93
CA ALA A 323 -23.97 15.79 -16.52
C ALA A 323 -22.80 15.22 -17.35
N ALA A 324 -22.65 15.62 -18.62
CA ALA A 324 -21.54 15.23 -19.46
C ALA A 324 -20.16 15.63 -18.90
N GLN A 325 -20.11 16.68 -18.07
CA GLN A 325 -18.88 17.23 -17.47
C GLN A 325 -18.46 16.49 -16.19
N ILE A 326 -19.33 15.65 -15.63
CA ILE A 326 -19.03 14.84 -14.44
C ILE A 326 -17.87 13.90 -14.73
N THR A 327 -16.91 13.85 -13.81
CA THR A 327 -15.75 12.96 -13.84
C THR A 327 -15.77 12.00 -12.65
N ARG A 328 -14.84 11.06 -12.62
CA ARG A 328 -14.66 10.15 -11.48
C ARG A 328 -14.38 10.91 -10.18
N ASP A 329 -13.59 11.97 -10.24
CA ASP A 329 -13.23 12.76 -9.06
C ASP A 329 -14.47 13.42 -8.43
N ASP A 330 -15.42 13.87 -9.26
CA ASP A 330 -16.67 14.44 -8.77
C ASP A 330 -17.54 13.38 -8.06
N LEU A 331 -17.54 12.13 -8.57
CA LEU A 331 -18.23 11.01 -7.92
C LEU A 331 -17.61 10.68 -6.56
N MET A 332 -16.28 10.70 -6.47
CA MET A 332 -15.55 10.39 -5.24
C MET A 332 -15.69 11.52 -4.20
N SER A 333 -15.92 12.76 -4.62
CA SER A 333 -16.16 13.88 -3.73
C SER A 333 -17.52 13.74 -3.04
N GLY A 334 -17.52 13.29 -1.78
CA GLY A 334 -18.73 12.98 -1.01
C GLY A 334 -19.32 11.59 -1.27
N GLY A 335 -18.78 10.82 -2.22
CA GLY A 335 -19.17 9.44 -2.48
C GLY A 335 -18.50 8.49 -1.48
N CYS A 336 -19.30 7.86 -0.61
CA CYS A 336 -18.86 6.88 0.37
C CYS A 336 -19.18 5.49 -0.16
N ALA A 337 -18.15 4.72 -0.52
CA ALA A 337 -18.33 3.45 -1.22
C ALA A 337 -17.53 2.31 -0.58
N LEU A 338 -18.14 1.14 -0.60
CA LEU A 338 -17.55 -0.15 -0.26
C LEU A 338 -17.71 -1.09 -1.46
N VAL A 339 -16.63 -1.77 -1.85
CA VAL A 339 -16.65 -2.70 -2.99
C VAL A 339 -15.89 -3.96 -2.61
N SER A 340 -16.52 -5.12 -2.69
CA SER A 340 -15.91 -6.44 -2.45
C SER A 340 -16.10 -7.32 -3.67
N CYS A 341 -15.00 -7.80 -4.23
CA CYS A 341 -15.00 -8.68 -5.40
C CYS A 341 -14.44 -10.04 -5.02
N PHE A 342 -15.13 -11.11 -5.42
CA PHE A 342 -14.67 -12.48 -5.26
C PHE A 342 -14.41 -13.04 -6.65
N ILE A 343 -13.16 -13.37 -6.93
CA ILE A 343 -12.75 -13.90 -8.24
C ILE A 343 -11.78 -15.06 -8.05
N ARG A 344 -11.74 -15.92 -9.05
CA ARG A 344 -10.80 -17.02 -9.09
C ARG A 344 -9.42 -16.49 -9.48
N GLU A 345 -8.38 -16.94 -8.78
CA GLU A 345 -6.98 -16.66 -9.11
C GLU A 345 -6.69 -15.15 -9.31
N PRO A 346 -6.98 -14.28 -8.30
CA PRO A 346 -6.68 -12.86 -8.43
C PRO A 346 -5.17 -12.61 -8.49
N GLU A 347 -4.78 -11.70 -9.37
CA GLU A 347 -3.41 -11.17 -9.46
C GLU A 347 -3.34 -9.83 -8.73
N PHE A 348 -2.36 -9.69 -7.84
CA PHE A 348 -2.13 -8.46 -7.08
C PHE A 348 -0.79 -7.83 -7.44
N VAL A 349 -0.67 -6.54 -7.22
CA VAL A 349 0.61 -5.83 -7.27
C VAL A 349 1.30 -5.99 -5.91
N GLY A 350 2.44 -6.70 -5.89
CA GLY A 350 3.24 -6.92 -4.68
C GLY A 350 2.69 -7.98 -3.71
N GLN A 351 3.49 -8.29 -2.70
CA GLN A 351 3.20 -9.33 -1.71
C GLN A 351 2.11 -8.90 -0.71
N THR A 352 2.01 -7.62 -0.41
CA THR A 352 1.02 -7.04 0.52
C THR A 352 -0.40 -7.04 -0.03
N LYS A 353 -0.58 -7.35 -1.33
CA LYS A 353 -1.88 -7.43 -2.02
C LYS A 353 -2.66 -6.11 -2.04
N ASP A 354 -1.98 -4.98 -1.92
CA ASP A 354 -2.61 -3.66 -1.76
C ASP A 354 -3.44 -3.22 -2.98
N ARG A 355 -3.19 -3.80 -4.16
CA ARG A 355 -3.87 -3.46 -5.40
C ARG A 355 -4.17 -4.67 -6.27
N LEU A 356 -5.43 -4.80 -6.72
CA LEU A 356 -5.82 -5.83 -7.68
C LEU A 356 -5.38 -5.47 -9.10
N ALA A 357 -4.68 -6.40 -9.76
CA ALA A 357 -4.17 -6.24 -11.13
C ALA A 357 -4.97 -7.00 -12.21
N THR A 358 -5.76 -8.01 -11.83
CA THR A 358 -6.55 -8.85 -12.74
C THR A 358 -7.41 -7.99 -13.67
N THR A 359 -7.05 -7.91 -14.94
CA THR A 359 -7.69 -7.01 -15.92
C THR A 359 -9.15 -7.33 -16.17
N GLU A 360 -9.52 -8.61 -16.14
CA GLU A 360 -10.88 -9.08 -16.36
C GLU A 360 -11.87 -8.59 -15.30
N ALA A 361 -11.41 -8.41 -14.06
CA ALA A 361 -12.24 -7.93 -12.96
C ALA A 361 -12.86 -6.55 -13.26
N GLN A 362 -12.18 -5.69 -14.01
CA GLN A 362 -12.73 -4.39 -14.40
C GLN A 362 -14.01 -4.56 -15.20
N ARG A 363 -13.98 -5.40 -16.24
CA ARG A 363 -15.13 -5.63 -17.14
C ARG A 363 -16.27 -6.33 -16.41
N LEU A 364 -15.97 -7.34 -15.60
CA LEU A 364 -16.97 -8.10 -14.85
C LEU A 364 -17.73 -7.19 -13.86
N VAL A 365 -16.99 -6.41 -13.08
CA VAL A 365 -17.58 -5.48 -12.12
C VAL A 365 -18.36 -4.37 -12.82
N GLU A 366 -17.81 -3.76 -13.89
CA GLU A 366 -18.51 -2.72 -14.64
C GLU A 366 -19.85 -3.22 -15.16
N ASN A 367 -19.88 -4.38 -15.81
CA ASN A 367 -21.11 -4.94 -16.38
C ASN A 367 -22.10 -5.38 -15.30
N ALA A 368 -21.61 -5.91 -14.16
CA ALA A 368 -22.45 -6.33 -13.07
C ALA A 368 -23.17 -5.13 -12.41
N VAL A 369 -22.41 -4.09 -12.11
CA VAL A 369 -22.91 -2.91 -11.38
C VAL A 369 -23.79 -2.02 -12.26
N ARG A 370 -23.48 -1.89 -13.56
CA ARG A 370 -24.10 -0.93 -14.45
C ARG A 370 -25.62 -1.08 -14.54
N ASP A 371 -26.12 -2.27 -14.86
CA ASP A 371 -27.56 -2.48 -15.05
C ASP A 371 -28.34 -2.31 -13.73
N HIS A 372 -27.72 -2.72 -12.62
CA HIS A 372 -28.32 -2.51 -11.29
C HIS A 372 -28.40 -1.03 -10.94
N PHE A 373 -27.37 -0.25 -11.30
CA PHE A 373 -27.35 1.18 -11.04
C PHE A 373 -28.37 1.94 -11.90
N ASP A 374 -28.47 1.62 -13.19
CA ASP A 374 -29.46 2.20 -14.09
C ASP A 374 -30.89 1.92 -13.58
N ASN A 375 -31.18 0.70 -13.13
CA ASN A 375 -32.46 0.34 -12.51
C ASN A 375 -32.71 1.08 -11.20
N TRP A 376 -31.69 1.21 -10.34
CA TRP A 376 -31.81 1.94 -9.07
C TRP A 376 -32.12 3.42 -9.31
N LEU A 377 -31.43 4.08 -10.24
CA LEU A 377 -31.71 5.47 -10.61
C LEU A 377 -33.13 5.67 -11.15
N ALA A 378 -33.65 4.67 -11.87
CA ALA A 378 -35.02 4.69 -12.38
C ALA A 378 -36.09 4.46 -11.29
N SER A 379 -35.78 3.65 -10.29
CA SER A 379 -36.71 3.29 -9.20
C SER A 379 -36.85 4.41 -8.13
N ASP A 380 -35.78 5.16 -7.86
CA ASP A 380 -35.75 6.27 -6.91
C ASP A 380 -35.30 7.57 -7.62
N THR A 381 -36.20 8.11 -8.41
CA THR A 381 -35.96 9.34 -9.18
C THR A 381 -35.69 10.57 -8.32
N LYS A 382 -36.17 10.59 -7.06
CA LYS A 382 -35.94 11.69 -6.12
C LYS A 382 -34.46 11.68 -5.67
N SER A 383 -33.98 10.56 -5.19
CA SER A 383 -32.57 10.42 -4.78
C SER A 383 -31.63 10.56 -5.98
N ALA A 384 -31.99 9.96 -7.13
CA ALA A 384 -31.23 10.09 -8.36
C ALA A 384 -31.06 11.54 -8.83
N GLY A 385 -32.15 12.33 -8.77
CA GLY A 385 -32.12 13.77 -9.09
C GLY A 385 -31.22 14.54 -8.12
N ALA A 386 -31.37 14.31 -6.81
CA ALA A 386 -30.56 14.99 -5.78
C ALA A 386 -29.06 14.66 -5.93
N ILE A 387 -28.72 13.41 -6.21
CA ILE A 387 -27.33 12.99 -6.46
C ILE A 387 -26.81 13.63 -7.75
N LEU A 388 -27.58 13.64 -8.83
CA LEU A 388 -27.17 14.26 -10.09
C LEU A 388 -26.89 15.76 -9.90
N ASP A 389 -27.78 16.50 -9.20
CA ASP A 389 -27.60 17.92 -8.92
C ASP A 389 -26.36 18.18 -8.08
N PHE A 390 -26.12 17.37 -7.05
CA PHE A 390 -24.90 17.42 -6.24
C PHE A 390 -23.64 17.22 -7.10
N LEU A 391 -23.63 16.19 -7.95
CA LEU A 391 -22.47 15.87 -8.78
C LEU A 391 -22.22 16.93 -9.85
N VAL A 392 -23.28 17.51 -10.42
CA VAL A 392 -23.16 18.64 -11.34
C VAL A 392 -22.58 19.86 -10.62
N LEU A 393 -23.01 20.16 -9.40
CA LEU A 393 -22.44 21.24 -8.60
C LEU A 393 -20.94 21.01 -8.34
N ARG A 394 -20.54 19.78 -7.98
CA ARG A 394 -19.12 19.43 -7.78
C ARG A 394 -18.30 19.58 -9.07
N ALA A 395 -18.84 19.16 -10.21
CA ALA A 395 -18.20 19.35 -11.51
C ALA A 395 -18.01 20.84 -11.85
N GLU A 396 -19.03 21.66 -11.60
CA GLU A 396 -18.95 23.12 -11.79
C GLU A 396 -17.94 23.77 -10.85
N GLU A 397 -17.90 23.39 -9.58
CA GLU A 397 -16.89 23.85 -8.62
C GLU A 397 -15.47 23.48 -9.06
N ARG A 398 -15.26 22.24 -9.50
CA ARG A 398 -13.96 21.77 -10.02
C ARG A 398 -13.54 22.58 -11.24
N LEU A 399 -14.45 22.82 -12.19
CA LEU A 399 -14.17 23.60 -13.39
C LEU A 399 -13.90 25.07 -13.04
N ARG A 400 -14.68 25.66 -12.09
CA ARG A 400 -14.44 27.01 -11.61
C ARG A 400 -13.08 27.14 -10.94
N ARG A 401 -12.73 26.23 -10.01
CA ARG A 401 -11.40 26.19 -9.35
C ARG A 401 -10.27 26.04 -10.38
N ARG A 402 -10.49 25.23 -11.42
CA ARG A 402 -9.52 25.05 -12.51
C ARG A 402 -9.33 26.38 -13.28
N ALA A 403 -10.42 27.05 -13.66
CA ALA A 403 -10.38 28.34 -14.35
C ALA A 403 -9.73 29.43 -13.49
N GLU A 404 -10.04 29.49 -12.17
CA GLU A 404 -9.42 30.41 -11.21
C GLU A 404 -7.90 30.13 -11.09
N LYS A 405 -7.48 28.87 -10.98
CA LYS A 405 -6.06 28.48 -10.95
C LYS A 405 -5.33 28.86 -12.24
N GLU A 406 -5.95 28.71 -13.40
CA GLU A 406 -5.40 29.16 -14.68
C GLU A 406 -5.23 30.69 -14.69
N THR A 407 -6.20 31.42 -14.19
CA THR A 407 -6.15 32.89 -14.11
C THR A 407 -5.10 33.37 -13.12
N GLN A 408 -5.00 32.69 -11.95
CA GLN A 408 -4.01 33.00 -10.92
C GLN A 408 -2.58 32.68 -11.39
N ARG A 409 -2.36 31.57 -12.10
CA ARG A 409 -1.03 31.27 -12.66
C ARG A 409 -0.59 32.35 -13.66
N LYS A 410 -1.51 32.80 -14.53
CA LYS A 410 -1.24 33.90 -15.45
C LYS A 410 -0.97 35.23 -14.74
N SER A 411 -1.65 35.51 -13.62
CA SER A 411 -1.39 36.71 -12.81
C SER A 411 -0.20 36.57 -11.90
N ALA A 412 0.11 35.39 -11.36
CA ALA A 412 1.30 35.15 -10.55
C ALA A 412 2.60 35.33 -11.36
N THR A 413 2.64 34.85 -12.61
CA THR A 413 3.77 35.10 -13.51
C THR A 413 3.98 36.57 -13.82
N LYS A 414 2.95 37.44 -13.69
CA LYS A 414 3.05 38.90 -13.86
C LYS A 414 3.37 39.66 -12.57
N LYS A 415 3.02 39.14 -11.38
CA LYS A 415 3.15 39.85 -10.10
C LYS A 415 4.28 39.37 -9.19
N LEU A 416 4.71 38.09 -9.28
CA LEU A 416 5.85 37.58 -8.50
C LEU A 416 7.17 37.78 -9.27
N ARG A 417 8.15 38.36 -8.61
CA ARG A 417 9.56 38.22 -9.02
C ARG A 417 9.94 36.77 -8.76
N LEU A 418 9.86 35.93 -9.80
CA LEU A 418 10.31 34.55 -9.70
C LEU A 418 11.81 34.49 -9.46
N PRO A 419 12.35 33.49 -8.76
CA PRO A 419 13.78 33.32 -8.54
C PRO A 419 14.52 33.32 -9.88
N GLY A 420 15.61 34.09 -9.97
CA GLY A 420 16.40 34.20 -11.21
C GLY A 420 16.99 32.88 -11.70
N LYS A 421 17.15 31.91 -10.79
CA LYS A 421 17.63 30.55 -11.09
C LYS A 421 16.51 29.56 -11.53
N LEU A 422 15.25 29.91 -11.36
CA LEU A 422 14.15 29.08 -11.83
C LEU A 422 14.07 29.08 -13.35
N VAL A 423 14.14 27.90 -13.94
CA VAL A 423 13.90 27.68 -15.36
C VAL A 423 12.48 27.17 -15.53
N ASP A 424 11.52 28.08 -15.65
CA ASP A 424 10.09 27.77 -15.67
C ASP A 424 9.65 27.06 -16.97
N CYS A 425 8.51 26.35 -16.91
CA CYS A 425 7.85 25.77 -18.07
C CYS A 425 6.90 26.78 -18.72
N THR A 426 6.54 26.52 -20.01
CA THR A 426 5.72 27.44 -20.80
C THR A 426 4.22 27.20 -20.69
N ALA A 427 3.78 26.09 -20.08
CA ALA A 427 2.37 25.79 -19.89
C ALA A 427 1.65 26.86 -19.06
N SER A 428 0.46 27.23 -19.47
CA SER A 428 -0.38 28.24 -18.79
C SER A 428 -1.25 27.65 -17.66
N THR A 429 -1.39 26.30 -17.63
CA THR A 429 -2.18 25.56 -16.64
C THR A 429 -1.27 24.80 -15.70
N ARG A 430 -1.75 24.49 -14.47
CA ARG A 430 -1.04 23.66 -13.51
C ARG A 430 -1.01 22.19 -13.92
N ASP A 431 -2.10 21.70 -14.50
CA ASP A 431 -2.30 20.28 -14.78
C ASP A 431 -1.18 19.71 -15.67
N GLY A 432 -0.57 18.63 -15.21
CA GLY A 432 0.52 17.94 -15.90
C GLY A 432 1.85 18.69 -15.90
N THR A 433 1.96 19.80 -15.15
CA THR A 433 3.25 20.51 -15.00
C THR A 433 4.05 19.98 -13.83
N GLU A 434 5.37 20.01 -13.94
CA GLU A 434 6.29 19.41 -12.99
C GLU A 434 7.41 20.38 -12.65
N LEU A 435 7.74 20.48 -11.36
CA LEU A 435 8.93 21.19 -10.90
C LEU A 435 9.97 20.17 -10.42
N PHE A 436 11.11 20.11 -11.10
CA PHE A 436 12.25 19.34 -10.62
C PHE A 436 13.14 20.22 -9.76
N ILE A 437 13.35 19.81 -8.52
CA ILE A 437 14.32 20.40 -7.60
C ILE A 437 15.60 19.60 -7.76
N VAL A 438 16.67 20.24 -8.28
CA VAL A 438 17.91 19.55 -8.63
C VAL A 438 19.08 20.08 -7.79
N GLU A 439 20.04 19.19 -7.51
CA GLU A 439 21.25 19.52 -6.78
C GLU A 439 22.27 20.21 -7.70
N GLY A 440 22.67 21.44 -7.35
CA GLY A 440 23.73 22.17 -7.99
C GLY A 440 23.44 22.64 -9.42
N ASP A 441 24.32 23.53 -9.90
CA ASP A 441 24.23 24.12 -11.25
C ASP A 441 24.65 23.09 -12.33
N SER A 442 25.49 22.09 -12.00
CA SER A 442 26.02 21.10 -12.94
C SER A 442 24.91 20.11 -13.39
N ALA A 443 24.20 19.51 -12.44
CA ALA A 443 23.02 18.67 -12.74
C ALA A 443 21.90 19.50 -13.39
N GLY A 444 21.75 20.77 -12.97
CA GLY A 444 20.84 21.73 -13.59
C GLY A 444 21.11 21.97 -15.08
N GLY A 445 22.34 21.86 -15.54
CA GLY A 445 22.72 22.02 -16.95
C GLY A 445 22.20 20.89 -17.83
N SER A 446 22.47 19.63 -17.47
CA SER A 446 22.00 18.44 -18.18
C SER A 446 20.47 18.35 -18.13
N ALA A 447 19.86 18.58 -16.96
CA ALA A 447 18.42 18.57 -16.78
C ALA A 447 17.70 19.65 -17.59
N LYS A 448 18.31 20.83 -17.74
CA LYS A 448 17.77 21.91 -18.57
C LYS A 448 17.70 21.54 -20.06
N MET A 449 18.65 20.73 -20.54
CA MET A 449 18.63 20.22 -21.91
C MET A 449 17.68 19.04 -22.07
N ALA A 450 17.54 18.21 -21.04
CA ALA A 450 16.73 16.98 -21.03
C ALA A 450 15.22 17.24 -20.93
N ARG A 451 14.80 18.32 -20.24
CA ARG A 451 13.41 18.60 -19.89
C ARG A 451 12.48 18.86 -21.09
N ASP A 452 11.24 18.55 -20.93
CA ASP A 452 10.17 19.12 -21.77
C ASP A 452 9.91 20.58 -21.35
N ARG A 453 10.24 21.53 -22.23
CA ARG A 453 10.07 22.97 -21.98
C ARG A 453 8.63 23.38 -21.76
N LYS A 454 7.67 22.61 -22.25
CA LYS A 454 6.24 22.91 -22.15
C LYS A 454 5.72 22.66 -20.75
N THR A 455 6.09 21.52 -20.15
CA THR A 455 5.49 21.02 -18.92
C THR A 455 6.45 20.95 -17.73
N GLN A 456 7.77 20.94 -17.96
CA GLN A 456 8.75 20.72 -16.92
C GLN A 456 9.56 21.98 -16.61
N ALA A 457 9.55 22.36 -15.33
CA ALA A 457 10.36 23.44 -14.76
C ALA A 457 11.51 22.86 -13.93
N LEU A 458 12.58 23.63 -13.76
CA LEU A 458 13.76 23.27 -12.98
C LEU A 458 14.11 24.36 -11.97
N LEU A 459 14.41 23.96 -10.74
CA LEU A 459 14.96 24.81 -9.70
C LEU A 459 16.25 24.20 -9.16
N PRO A 460 17.43 24.67 -9.57
CA PRO A 460 18.69 24.23 -8.98
C PRO A 460 18.86 24.81 -7.57
N LEU A 461 19.26 23.96 -6.62
CA LEU A 461 19.61 24.35 -5.26
C LEU A 461 21.12 24.43 -5.12
N ARG A 462 21.62 25.48 -4.48
CA ARG A 462 23.05 25.66 -4.23
C ARG A 462 23.43 25.12 -2.86
N GLY A 463 23.78 23.83 -2.84
CA GLY A 463 24.18 23.10 -1.62
C GLY A 463 23.01 22.68 -0.74
N LYS A 464 23.32 22.28 0.49
CA LYS A 464 22.35 21.76 1.44
C LYS A 464 21.44 22.89 1.96
N ILE A 465 20.13 22.65 1.92
CA ILE A 465 19.17 23.60 2.50
C ILE A 465 19.26 23.58 4.03
N LEU A 466 18.75 24.64 4.67
CA LEU A 466 18.68 24.74 6.12
C LEU A 466 17.78 23.61 6.69
N ASN A 467 18.28 22.92 7.72
CA ASN A 467 17.44 22.02 8.49
C ASN A 467 16.41 22.83 9.30
N VAL A 468 15.14 22.71 8.92
CA VAL A 468 14.04 23.53 9.44
C VAL A 468 13.60 23.15 10.85
N LEU A 469 13.78 21.89 11.28
CA LEU A 469 13.44 21.44 12.63
C LEU A 469 14.24 22.15 13.72
N GLY A 470 15.43 22.59 13.39
CA GLY A 470 16.30 23.28 14.31
C GLY A 470 16.30 24.80 14.21
N ALA A 471 15.63 25.38 13.24
CA ALA A 471 15.75 26.79 12.90
C ALA A 471 14.62 27.65 13.53
N ALA A 472 15.01 28.83 14.05
CA ALA A 472 14.01 29.83 14.42
C ALA A 472 13.27 30.35 13.17
N SER A 473 12.00 30.68 13.31
CA SER A 473 11.14 31.17 12.20
C SER A 473 11.73 32.37 11.45
N SER A 474 12.51 33.22 12.13
CA SER A 474 13.22 34.34 11.52
C SER A 474 14.36 33.89 10.56
N LYS A 475 15.00 32.75 10.84
CA LYS A 475 16.05 32.18 9.97
C LYS A 475 15.46 31.51 8.72
N LEU A 476 14.26 30.96 8.81
CA LEU A 476 13.56 30.40 7.66
C LEU A 476 13.27 31.49 6.61
N GLY A 477 12.74 32.63 7.05
CA GLY A 477 12.43 33.75 6.16
C GLY A 477 13.66 34.46 5.55
N SER A 478 14.85 34.29 6.12
CA SER A 478 16.09 34.88 5.60
C SER A 478 16.92 33.91 4.75
N ASN A 479 16.58 32.62 4.69
CA ASN A 479 17.33 31.65 3.89
C ASN A 479 16.97 31.77 2.41
N ALA A 480 17.96 32.03 1.57
CA ALA A 480 17.78 32.29 0.14
C ALA A 480 17.17 31.07 -0.60
N GLU A 481 17.65 29.85 -0.31
CA GLU A 481 17.19 28.63 -0.97
C GLU A 481 15.73 28.31 -0.62
N ILE A 482 15.36 28.47 0.66
CA ILE A 482 13.97 28.30 1.12
C ILE A 482 13.05 29.34 0.50
N ASN A 483 13.50 30.60 0.41
CA ASN A 483 12.72 31.66 -0.21
C ASN A 483 12.54 31.42 -1.72
N ASP A 484 13.59 31.02 -2.42
CA ASP A 484 13.51 30.68 -3.84
C ASP A 484 12.57 29.51 -4.09
N LEU A 485 12.64 28.45 -3.26
CA LEU A 485 11.74 27.30 -3.34
C LEU A 485 10.29 27.73 -3.10
N THR A 486 10.04 28.50 -2.05
CA THR A 486 8.68 28.99 -1.71
C THR A 486 8.12 29.87 -2.81
N GLN A 487 8.93 30.77 -3.38
CA GLN A 487 8.53 31.63 -4.50
C GLN A 487 8.29 30.83 -5.78
N ALA A 488 9.13 29.83 -6.06
CA ALA A 488 8.94 28.95 -7.21
C ALA A 488 7.63 28.16 -7.12
N LEU A 489 7.30 27.66 -5.92
CA LEU A 489 6.07 26.93 -5.66
C LEU A 489 4.82 27.82 -5.64
N GLY A 490 4.94 29.06 -5.14
CA GLY A 490 3.83 30.03 -5.07
C GLY A 490 2.91 29.89 -3.85
N VAL A 491 3.10 28.91 -2.97
CA VAL A 491 2.15 28.50 -1.90
C VAL A 491 2.30 29.28 -0.58
N GLY A 492 3.36 30.08 -0.39
CA GLY A 492 3.67 30.71 0.88
C GLY A 492 4.27 29.76 1.91
N LEU A 493 4.48 30.23 3.16
CA LEU A 493 5.05 29.44 4.27
C LEU A 493 4.21 29.59 5.54
N GLY A 494 4.13 28.56 6.37
CA GLY A 494 3.47 28.54 7.67
C GLY A 494 2.01 28.96 7.57
N THR A 495 1.58 29.99 8.32
CA THR A 495 0.20 30.49 8.33
C THR A 495 -0.28 31.09 6.99
N ARG A 496 0.64 31.38 6.08
CA ARG A 496 0.34 31.90 4.73
C ARG A 496 0.35 30.82 3.67
N PHE A 497 0.56 29.57 4.06
CA PHE A 497 0.52 28.44 3.14
C PHE A 497 -0.89 28.24 2.58
N ASN A 498 -1.00 28.18 1.26
CA ASN A 498 -2.23 27.82 0.56
C ASN A 498 -1.91 26.87 -0.59
N ILE A 499 -2.41 25.64 -0.51
CA ILE A 499 -2.19 24.58 -1.51
C ILE A 499 -2.81 24.94 -2.88
N ASP A 500 -3.86 25.76 -2.89
CA ASP A 500 -4.52 26.19 -4.11
C ASP A 500 -3.64 27.10 -4.97
N ASP A 501 -2.67 27.77 -4.38
CA ASP A 501 -1.71 28.62 -5.06
C ASP A 501 -0.53 27.84 -5.68
N LEU A 502 -0.48 26.51 -5.50
CA LEU A 502 0.58 25.66 -6.02
C LEU A 502 0.67 25.76 -7.55
N ARG A 503 1.83 26.12 -8.06
CA ARG A 503 2.07 26.41 -9.47
C ARG A 503 2.29 25.17 -10.35
N TYR A 504 2.65 24.03 -9.75
CA TYR A 504 2.96 22.77 -10.45
C TYR A 504 2.11 21.64 -9.94
N ASP A 505 1.78 20.70 -10.82
CA ASP A 505 1.01 19.51 -10.47
C ASP A 505 1.86 18.52 -9.66
N LYS A 506 3.14 18.37 -10.05
CA LYS A 506 4.10 17.54 -9.30
C LYS A 506 5.34 18.33 -8.95
N VAL A 507 5.84 18.08 -7.75
CA VAL A 507 7.14 18.57 -7.27
C VAL A 507 8.03 17.35 -7.07
N ILE A 508 9.14 17.30 -7.78
CA ILE A 508 9.99 16.12 -7.88
C ILE A 508 11.38 16.50 -7.35
N ILE A 509 11.79 15.85 -6.26
CA ILE A 509 13.13 15.95 -5.71
C ILE A 509 14.03 15.05 -6.54
N MET A 510 15.07 15.61 -7.14
CA MET A 510 16.02 14.91 -7.99
C MET A 510 17.44 15.27 -7.55
N THR A 511 18.01 14.43 -6.68
CA THR A 511 19.36 14.57 -6.10
C THR A 511 20.28 13.46 -6.62
N ASP A 512 21.57 13.65 -6.42
CA ASP A 512 22.58 12.65 -6.76
C ASP A 512 22.38 11.38 -5.92
N ALA A 513 22.81 10.23 -6.45
CA ALA A 513 22.69 8.93 -5.79
C ALA A 513 23.88 8.66 -4.85
N ASP A 514 24.29 9.67 -4.08
CA ASP A 514 25.35 9.60 -3.08
C ASP A 514 24.84 10.03 -1.70
N VAL A 515 25.68 9.95 -0.69
CA VAL A 515 25.33 10.30 0.70
C VAL A 515 24.95 11.78 0.86
N ASP A 516 25.51 12.68 0.06
CA ASP A 516 25.19 14.10 0.08
C ASP A 516 23.82 14.36 -0.55
N GLY A 517 23.53 13.74 -1.69
CA GLY A 517 22.21 13.81 -2.33
C GLY A 517 21.11 13.21 -1.46
N ALA A 518 21.35 12.07 -0.81
CA ALA A 518 20.42 11.48 0.15
C ALA A 518 20.16 12.42 1.34
N HIS A 519 21.18 13.14 1.82
CA HIS A 519 21.03 14.14 2.87
C HIS A 519 20.20 15.34 2.41
N ILE A 520 20.43 15.85 1.18
CA ILE A 520 19.64 16.94 0.61
C ILE A 520 18.18 16.53 0.44
N ALA A 521 17.92 15.31 -0.05
CA ALA A 521 16.58 14.78 -0.16
C ALA A 521 15.88 14.70 1.21
N SER A 522 16.59 14.22 2.25
CA SER A 522 16.07 14.16 3.63
C SER A 522 15.74 15.54 4.20
N LEU A 523 16.59 16.55 3.94
CA LEU A 523 16.33 17.93 4.35
C LEU A 523 15.12 18.52 3.63
N LEU A 524 14.96 18.25 2.33
CA LEU A 524 13.80 18.69 1.55
C LEU A 524 12.52 17.99 2.03
N MET A 525 12.54 16.67 2.24
CA MET A 525 11.40 15.95 2.80
C MET A 525 11.00 16.50 4.18
N THR A 526 11.99 16.78 5.06
CA THR A 526 11.75 17.42 6.36
C THR A 526 11.13 18.81 6.21
N PHE A 527 11.57 19.60 5.24
CA PHE A 527 11.00 20.91 4.94
C PHE A 527 9.53 20.78 4.49
N PHE A 528 9.23 19.92 3.52
CA PHE A 528 7.87 19.71 3.05
C PHE A 528 6.97 19.17 4.15
N PHE A 529 7.44 18.20 4.93
CA PHE A 529 6.70 17.63 6.04
C PHE A 529 6.32 18.68 7.11
N THR A 530 7.27 19.54 7.49
CA THR A 530 7.07 20.50 8.59
C THR A 530 6.40 21.80 8.17
N GLN A 531 6.64 22.28 6.94
CA GLN A 531 6.21 23.60 6.48
C GLN A 531 5.11 23.54 5.41
N MET A 532 4.95 22.42 4.71
CA MET A 532 4.06 22.26 3.56
C MET A 532 3.39 20.88 3.55
N ARG A 533 3.06 20.31 4.72
CA ARG A 533 2.45 18.97 4.85
C ARG A 533 1.29 18.73 3.89
N PRO A 534 0.35 19.68 3.65
CA PRO A 534 -0.75 19.45 2.71
C PRO A 534 -0.33 19.14 1.27
N MET A 535 0.91 19.44 0.87
CA MET A 535 1.43 19.02 -0.44
C MET A 535 1.71 17.51 -0.51
N ILE A 536 2.13 16.92 0.61
CA ILE A 536 2.34 15.48 0.73
C ILE A 536 0.98 14.79 0.78
N ASP A 537 0.07 15.25 1.64
CA ASP A 537 -1.27 14.69 1.81
C ASP A 537 -2.07 14.72 0.49
N ALA A 538 -1.93 15.80 -0.29
CA ALA A 538 -2.54 15.93 -1.62
C ALA A 538 -1.79 15.16 -2.73
N GLY A 539 -0.63 14.55 -2.42
CA GLY A 539 0.13 13.72 -3.34
C GLY A 539 0.87 14.46 -4.45
N HIS A 540 1.36 15.66 -4.15
CA HIS A 540 2.12 16.48 -5.10
C HIS A 540 3.64 16.29 -4.99
N LEU A 541 4.17 15.60 -3.95
CA LEU A 541 5.59 15.43 -3.72
C LEU A 541 6.09 14.05 -4.17
N TYR A 542 7.20 14.03 -4.91
CA TYR A 542 7.81 12.82 -5.45
C TYR A 542 9.33 12.85 -5.32
N LEU A 543 9.94 11.66 -5.27
CA LEU A 543 11.38 11.44 -5.45
C LEU A 543 11.63 10.85 -6.83
N ALA A 544 12.62 11.36 -7.54
CA ALA A 544 13.12 10.77 -8.76
C ALA A 544 14.02 9.56 -8.45
N CYS A 545 13.99 8.55 -9.32
CA CYS A 545 14.83 7.35 -9.24
C CYS A 545 15.76 7.30 -10.46
N PRO A 546 16.84 8.06 -10.50
CA PRO A 546 17.82 7.95 -11.57
C PRO A 546 18.52 6.57 -11.49
N PRO A 547 18.95 5.99 -12.62
CA PRO A 547 19.67 4.73 -12.62
C PRO A 547 21.11 4.91 -12.09
N LEU A 548 21.63 3.89 -11.41
CA LEU A 548 23.03 3.83 -10.96
C LEU A 548 23.96 3.33 -12.06
N TYR A 549 23.46 2.50 -12.98
CA TYR A 549 24.30 1.88 -14.01
C TYR A 549 23.69 2.03 -15.40
N ARG A 550 24.59 2.16 -16.38
CA ARG A 550 24.29 2.02 -17.80
C ARG A 550 25.10 0.88 -18.38
N LEU A 551 24.43 -0.11 -18.96
CA LEU A 551 25.03 -1.22 -19.67
C LEU A 551 24.93 -0.93 -21.17
N THR A 552 26.03 -1.04 -21.90
CA THR A 552 26.07 -0.79 -23.34
C THR A 552 26.67 -2.00 -24.06
N GLN A 553 26.00 -2.50 -25.08
CA GLN A 553 26.49 -3.57 -25.94
C GLN A 553 26.20 -3.25 -27.43
N GLY A 554 27.16 -2.70 -28.12
CA GLY A 554 26.95 -2.15 -29.45
C GLY A 554 25.95 -0.99 -29.48
N ALA A 555 24.84 -1.14 -30.18
CA ALA A 555 23.79 -0.12 -30.23
C ALA A 555 22.75 -0.25 -29.09
N LYS A 556 22.78 -1.31 -28.32
CA LYS A 556 21.82 -1.56 -27.23
C LYS A 556 22.30 -0.93 -25.93
N ARG A 557 21.38 -0.24 -25.24
CA ARG A 557 21.60 0.34 -23.94
C ARG A 557 20.50 -0.15 -22.98
N VAL A 558 20.89 -0.45 -21.76
CA VAL A 558 19.98 -0.78 -20.65
C VAL A 558 20.45 0.02 -19.44
N TYR A 559 19.51 0.57 -18.69
CA TYR A 559 19.77 1.30 -17.47
C TYR A 559 19.28 0.45 -16.28
N CYS A 560 20.09 0.38 -15.23
CA CYS A 560 19.80 -0.39 -14.04
C CYS A 560 19.75 0.53 -12.83
N LEU A 561 18.76 0.36 -11.97
CA LEU A 561 18.58 1.17 -10.77
C LEU A 561 19.57 0.79 -9.67
N ASP A 562 19.91 -0.49 -9.60
CA ASP A 562 20.76 -1.05 -8.55
C ASP A 562 21.73 -2.13 -9.10
N GLU A 563 22.53 -2.68 -8.20
CA GLU A 563 23.49 -3.74 -8.52
C GLU A 563 22.82 -5.04 -8.91
N ALA A 564 21.72 -5.40 -8.27
CA ALA A 564 21.00 -6.63 -8.53
C ALA A 564 20.44 -6.65 -9.97
N GLU A 565 19.86 -5.50 -10.39
CA GLU A 565 19.36 -5.34 -11.76
C GLU A 565 20.53 -5.37 -12.78
N ARG A 566 21.67 -4.71 -12.47
CA ARG A 566 22.90 -4.78 -13.27
C ARG A 566 23.36 -6.21 -13.47
N ASP A 567 23.48 -6.97 -12.38
CA ASP A 567 24.01 -8.35 -12.43
C ASP A 567 23.04 -9.29 -13.14
N SER A 568 21.74 -9.08 -12.97
CA SER A 568 20.72 -9.81 -13.73
C SER A 568 20.91 -9.62 -15.24
N TRP A 569 21.15 -8.38 -15.69
CA TRP A 569 21.37 -8.08 -17.11
C TRP A 569 22.72 -8.59 -17.61
N LEU A 570 23.78 -8.55 -16.79
CA LEU A 570 25.08 -9.12 -17.15
C LEU A 570 24.99 -10.62 -17.38
N ASN A 571 24.21 -11.32 -16.56
CA ASN A 571 23.99 -12.77 -16.68
C ASN A 571 23.11 -13.14 -17.88
N LYS A 572 22.06 -12.34 -18.17
CA LYS A 572 21.15 -12.59 -19.30
C LYS A 572 21.76 -12.15 -20.65
N GLY A 573 22.68 -11.19 -20.63
CA GLY A 573 23.19 -10.52 -21.81
C GLY A 573 22.15 -9.58 -22.46
N LEU A 574 22.62 -8.53 -23.14
CA LEU A 574 21.75 -7.58 -23.83
C LEU A 574 21.31 -8.06 -25.23
N GLY A 575 21.83 -9.23 -25.69
CA GLY A 575 21.55 -9.75 -27.03
C GLY A 575 22.16 -8.90 -28.16
N GLY A 576 23.21 -8.14 -27.85
CA GLY A 576 24.04 -7.41 -28.80
C GLY A 576 25.31 -8.18 -29.16
N LYS A 577 26.11 -7.65 -30.11
CA LYS A 577 27.44 -8.19 -30.44
C LYS A 577 28.51 -7.44 -29.65
N GLY A 578 29.52 -8.15 -29.11
CA GLY A 578 30.65 -7.60 -28.38
C GLY A 578 30.50 -7.68 -26.86
N LYS A 579 31.51 -7.17 -26.16
CA LYS A 579 31.56 -7.10 -24.69
C LYS A 579 30.55 -6.07 -24.18
N ILE A 580 29.93 -6.35 -23.04
CA ILE A 580 29.08 -5.37 -22.34
C ILE A 580 30.02 -4.39 -21.63
N ASP A 581 29.84 -3.11 -21.90
CA ASP A 581 30.48 -2.01 -21.18
C ASP A 581 29.55 -1.56 -20.08
N VAL A 582 30.10 -1.41 -18.85
CA VAL A 582 29.38 -1.05 -17.65
C VAL A 582 29.85 0.33 -17.22
N SER A 583 28.97 1.31 -17.23
CA SER A 583 29.21 2.66 -16.71
C SER A 583 28.41 2.85 -15.42
N ARG A 584 29.06 3.25 -14.32
CA ARG A 584 28.39 3.66 -13.07
C ARG A 584 28.25 5.19 -13.08
N PHE A 585 27.06 5.68 -12.78
CA PHE A 585 26.80 7.11 -12.54
C PHE A 585 26.97 7.40 -11.04
N LYS A 586 27.89 8.26 -10.69
CA LYS A 586 28.06 8.73 -9.30
C LYS A 586 27.11 9.86 -8.95
N GLY A 587 26.65 10.59 -9.97
CA GLY A 587 25.69 11.67 -9.80
C GLY A 587 25.06 12.07 -11.13
N LEU A 588 24.01 12.90 -11.06
CA LEU A 588 23.25 13.40 -12.20
C LEU A 588 24.09 14.22 -13.18
N GLY A 589 25.18 14.82 -12.68
CA GLY A 589 26.12 15.59 -13.49
C GLY A 589 26.94 14.72 -14.46
N GLU A 590 27.05 13.42 -14.22
CA GLU A 590 27.75 12.46 -15.10
C GLU A 590 26.82 11.89 -16.19
N MET A 591 25.52 12.11 -16.05
CA MET A 591 24.54 11.68 -17.05
C MET A 591 24.45 12.71 -18.17
N ASP A 592 24.53 12.24 -19.41
CA ASP A 592 24.22 13.13 -20.53
C ASP A 592 22.71 13.47 -20.57
N ALA A 593 22.38 14.56 -21.28
CA ALA A 593 20.99 15.03 -21.32
C ALA A 593 20.01 13.99 -21.93
N LYS A 594 20.51 13.09 -22.77
CA LYS A 594 19.71 12.02 -23.37
C LYS A 594 19.43 10.92 -22.36
N ASP A 595 20.45 10.48 -21.63
CA ASP A 595 20.30 9.46 -20.59
C ASP A 595 19.35 9.96 -19.50
N LEU A 596 19.53 11.21 -19.04
CA LEU A 596 18.67 11.82 -18.03
C LEU A 596 17.22 11.98 -18.50
N LYS A 597 17.02 12.32 -19.79
CA LYS A 597 15.70 12.39 -20.37
C LYS A 597 15.01 11.02 -20.38
N GLU A 598 15.68 10.01 -20.94
CA GLU A 598 15.09 8.68 -21.17
C GLU A 598 14.81 7.93 -19.85
N THR A 599 15.56 8.20 -18.77
CA THR A 599 15.48 7.44 -17.51
C THR A 599 14.72 8.15 -16.41
N THR A 600 14.82 9.49 -16.34
CA THR A 600 14.40 10.23 -15.13
C THR A 600 13.38 11.33 -15.41
N MET A 601 13.38 11.93 -16.61
CA MET A 601 12.51 13.06 -16.88
C MET A 601 11.31 12.73 -17.78
N ASP A 602 11.42 11.77 -18.69
CA ASP A 602 10.30 11.39 -19.58
C ASP A 602 9.20 10.68 -18.79
N PRO A 603 7.98 11.23 -18.74
CA PRO A 603 6.85 10.60 -18.04
C PRO A 603 6.52 9.18 -18.49
N GLY A 604 6.87 8.80 -19.74
CA GLY A 604 6.59 7.48 -20.30
C GLY A 604 7.53 6.38 -19.85
N THR A 605 8.74 6.72 -19.39
CA THR A 605 9.81 5.73 -19.10
C THR A 605 10.37 5.81 -17.69
N ARG A 606 10.26 6.95 -17.02
CA ARG A 606 10.82 7.19 -15.70
C ARG A 606 10.08 6.43 -14.59
N LYS A 607 10.79 6.22 -13.48
CA LYS A 607 10.20 5.80 -12.20
C LYS A 607 10.22 6.99 -11.22
N LEU A 608 9.09 7.19 -10.51
CA LEU A 608 8.97 8.16 -9.43
C LEU A 608 8.42 7.45 -8.19
N ILE A 609 8.96 7.80 -7.03
CA ILE A 609 8.43 7.39 -5.74
C ILE A 609 7.57 8.55 -5.23
N ARG A 610 6.28 8.30 -5.00
CA ARG A 610 5.40 9.27 -4.35
C ARG A 610 5.70 9.30 -2.87
N VAL A 611 5.92 10.47 -2.32
CA VAL A 611 6.08 10.65 -0.88
C VAL A 611 4.69 10.65 -0.25
N THR A 612 4.47 9.74 0.69
CA THR A 612 3.23 9.60 1.45
C THR A 612 3.55 9.59 2.94
N ILE A 613 2.60 10.00 3.76
CA ILE A 613 2.64 9.85 5.20
C ILE A 613 1.69 8.71 5.53
N ASP A 614 2.25 7.61 6.02
CA ASP A 614 1.51 6.44 6.47
C ASP A 614 1.71 6.39 7.99
N GLU A 615 0.73 6.88 8.73
CA GLU A 615 0.75 6.91 10.19
C GLU A 615 -0.28 5.92 10.70
N ASP A 616 0.19 4.89 11.40
CA ASP A 616 -0.69 3.99 12.17
C ASP A 616 -1.23 4.72 13.42
N GLU A 617 -0.42 5.62 14.01
CA GLU A 617 -0.80 6.51 15.10
C GLU A 617 -0.55 7.98 14.73
N PRO A 618 -1.44 8.91 15.11
CA PRO A 618 -1.22 10.34 14.88
C PRO A 618 0.07 10.82 15.54
N GLY A 619 1.02 11.30 14.74
CA GLY A 619 2.29 11.84 15.21
C GLY A 619 3.49 10.92 15.09
N GLU A 620 3.33 9.65 14.73
CA GLU A 620 4.43 8.68 14.61
C GLU A 620 5.51 9.15 13.61
N THR A 621 5.10 9.61 12.44
CA THR A 621 6.02 10.19 11.46
C THR A 621 6.72 11.43 12.00
N GLY A 622 6.02 12.26 12.76
CA GLY A 622 6.59 13.44 13.42
C GLY A 622 7.68 13.09 14.41
N ASP A 623 7.45 12.08 15.23
CA ASP A 623 8.42 11.58 16.21
C ASP A 623 9.66 10.99 15.50
N LEU A 624 9.47 10.23 14.44
CA LEU A 624 10.57 9.70 13.64
C LEU A 624 11.41 10.81 13.00
N VAL A 625 10.76 11.81 12.41
CA VAL A 625 11.44 12.97 11.81
C VAL A 625 12.18 13.76 12.88
N GLU A 626 11.64 13.96 14.09
CA GLU A 626 12.34 14.61 15.21
C GLU A 626 13.54 13.76 15.69
N ARG A 627 13.42 12.44 15.78
CA ARG A 627 14.53 11.54 16.15
C ARG A 627 15.69 11.63 15.14
N LEU A 628 15.38 11.64 13.84
CA LEU A 628 16.40 11.61 12.78
C LEU A 628 16.96 12.98 12.46
N MET A 629 16.13 14.02 12.40
CA MET A 629 16.48 15.35 11.90
C MET A 629 16.49 16.43 13.00
N GLY A 630 16.04 16.11 14.21
CA GLY A 630 15.98 17.02 15.33
C GLY A 630 17.35 17.43 15.86
N LYS A 631 17.37 18.40 16.81
CA LYS A 631 18.59 18.98 17.39
C LYS A 631 19.33 18.05 18.36
N LYS A 632 18.65 17.06 18.93
CA LYS A 632 19.21 16.17 19.95
C LYS A 632 19.95 15.01 19.28
N PRO A 633 21.28 14.99 19.27
CA PRO A 633 22.06 13.94 18.63
C PRO A 633 21.85 12.57 19.31
N GLU A 634 21.48 12.57 20.61
CA GLU A 634 21.26 11.35 21.39
C GLU A 634 20.12 10.51 20.80
N LEU A 635 19.04 11.13 20.36
CA LEU A 635 17.89 10.44 19.77
C LEU A 635 18.28 9.75 18.44
N ARG A 636 19.12 10.41 17.64
CA ARG A 636 19.64 9.87 16.39
C ARG A 636 20.60 8.71 16.66
N PHE A 637 21.49 8.89 17.63
CA PHE A 637 22.42 7.83 18.05
C PHE A 637 21.68 6.59 18.54
N GLN A 638 20.65 6.77 19.36
CA GLN A 638 19.80 5.69 19.82
C GLN A 638 19.12 4.97 18.64
N TYR A 639 18.53 5.72 17.71
CA TYR A 639 17.90 5.15 16.52
C TYR A 639 18.89 4.33 15.66
N ILE A 640 20.12 4.84 15.48
CA ILE A 640 21.18 4.12 14.76
C ILE A 640 21.54 2.83 15.51
N GLN A 641 21.69 2.86 16.84
CA GLN A 641 21.99 1.65 17.62
C GLN A 641 20.86 0.61 17.53
N GLU A 642 19.59 1.04 17.62
CA GLU A 642 18.43 0.17 17.53
C GLU A 642 18.36 -0.53 16.16
N ASN A 643 18.80 0.13 15.09
CA ASN A 643 18.69 -0.34 13.70
C ASN A 643 20.02 -0.84 13.10
N ALA A 644 21.16 -0.66 13.77
CA ALA A 644 22.49 -1.03 13.26
C ALA A 644 22.61 -2.51 12.86
N ARG A 645 21.87 -3.40 13.53
CA ARG A 645 21.84 -4.84 13.25
C ARG A 645 21.15 -5.21 11.92
N PHE A 646 20.40 -4.28 11.33
CA PHE A 646 19.68 -4.49 10.06
C PHE A 646 20.40 -3.90 8.86
N VAL A 647 21.54 -3.25 9.07
CA VAL A 647 22.35 -2.67 8.00
C VAL A 647 23.34 -3.73 7.50
N GLU A 648 23.09 -4.27 6.31
CA GLU A 648 23.95 -5.29 5.68
C GLU A 648 25.17 -4.68 4.96
N GLU A 649 25.06 -3.47 4.42
CA GLU A 649 26.17 -2.72 3.78
C GLU A 649 26.08 -1.23 4.12
N LEU A 650 27.20 -0.64 4.49
CA LEU A 650 27.39 0.80 4.56
C LEU A 650 28.01 1.27 3.24
N ASP A 651 27.27 2.04 2.44
CA ASP A 651 27.82 2.77 1.30
C ASP A 651 28.64 3.95 1.86
N VAL A 652 29.97 3.74 1.99
CA VAL A 652 30.90 4.72 2.57
C VAL A 652 31.70 5.39 1.46
#